data_28fd77662bf5d3ae9fbd60824974359a
#
_entry.id   28fd77662bf5d3ae9fbd60824974359a
#
_cell.length_a   1.000
_cell.length_b   1.000
_cell.length_c   1.000
_cell.angle_alpha   90.00
_cell.angle_beta   90.00
_cell.angle_gamma   90.00
#
_symmetry.space_group_name_H-M   'P 1'
#
loop_
_entity.id
_entity.type
_entity.pdbx_description
1 polymer ?
#
loop_
_entity_poly.entity_id
_entity_poly.type
_entity_poly.pdbx_seq_one_letter_code
_entity_poly.pdbx_strand_id
1 'polypeptide(L)'
;MTELFGTNVPEELVQKIKDYFHTAGIDVDVIAVDDMVSVELPSNDEASTEAEFQTIAGLCQQGKFKDAEPLLDDFIKNHPIYSEAHRIKAQMTMEKGEIDKAIDINIEALRCNPQNGWALLLMGNLFSKYKNDFNTGKKYYDSVLKYDPKNSIAVNNIAAVMMELGKYKEAIPMFKQVLENDKKYANAYYGLALCHYNLKDYTSAFAVARQGSVTADRRTENPQALDELHKVMVASAHAITEGVNYMNVFLGIKDAIEYESHQEIVVEEDKNLKVCAQLKYGPTHHTKCHIVKYNPTIPFMPHLGVHELMHLEMALEASKRGTNRIVYTNSQNTGAFQGRYAKWVKKMIEKIGHSKAMDVSNQIHGGIVLQLMNCPLDLFVEKRMFDKYPTMRPMQLLSLMQQEDYNLHAILESEKHKFVPQEIITMSKVMNIVTSMHFEKLYGLRFYQQYKPTKKELDMAKDLYEEYEAYNDYQPGEEYDLIEYFTQTFNVESLISMKPESEYLDECIDKMLHADAEREAVLGPNAPKGGNSYDGLTEEQKQRQDTFFKEHKDGEDPMKTMMMSMYMLGALEYFEGMPKEKIKITAMEIAMKGVTGISPDKKSGYSVPSIPGKDFGGYQFLAYYYVSWALAIPEQLPALNLPFDSAWKTAQEMYKRKKGE
;
A
#
# COMPACT_ATOMS: atom_id res chain seq x y z
N MET A 1 38.49 17.09 45.32
CA MET A 1 39.79 17.80 45.29
C MET A 1 40.93 16.95 45.78
N THR A 2 40.88 16.28 46.94
CA THR A 2 41.93 15.38 47.42
C THR A 2 42.31 14.27 46.44
N GLU A 3 41.33 13.72 45.73
CA GLU A 3 41.57 12.69 44.71
C GLU A 3 42.28 13.21 43.44
N LEU A 4 42.08 14.49 43.10
CA LEU A 4 42.68 15.11 41.90
C LEU A 4 44.05 15.71 42.18
N PHE A 5 44.21 16.36 43.33
CA PHE A 5 45.43 17.11 43.66
C PHE A 5 46.24 16.55 44.84
N GLY A 6 45.73 15.51 45.51
CA GLY A 6 46.48 14.79 46.59
C GLY A 6 46.63 15.58 47.84
N THR A 7 45.92 16.70 48.05
CA THR A 7 46.02 17.55 49.26
C THR A 7 44.66 18.19 49.59
N ASN A 8 44.40 18.42 50.88
CA ASN A 8 43.28 19.19 51.41
C ASN A 8 43.75 20.53 52.05
N VAL A 9 45.01 20.80 52.00
CA VAL A 9 45.56 22.07 52.55
C VAL A 9 45.22 23.18 51.55
N PRO A 10 44.45 24.21 51.93
CA PRO A 10 43.97 25.23 51.01
C PRO A 10 45.08 25.93 50.23
N GLU A 11 46.18 26.30 50.85
CA GLU A 11 47.29 26.98 50.19
C GLU A 11 48.01 26.08 49.16
N GLU A 12 48.25 24.81 49.51
CA GLU A 12 48.83 23.82 48.56
C GLU A 12 47.90 23.52 47.45
N LEU A 13 46.56 23.46 47.69
CA LEU A 13 45.53 23.23 46.69
C LEU A 13 45.50 24.37 45.71
N VAL A 14 45.47 25.62 46.18
CA VAL A 14 45.53 26.84 45.36
C VAL A 14 46.73 26.80 44.41
N GLN A 15 47.92 26.50 44.97
CA GLN A 15 49.15 26.47 44.17
C GLN A 15 49.08 25.34 43.12
N LYS A 16 48.67 24.14 43.48
CA LYS A 16 48.57 23.01 42.57
C LYS A 16 47.48 23.28 41.43
N ILE A 17 46.45 23.97 41.75
CA ILE A 17 45.48 24.41 40.74
C ILE A 17 46.13 25.46 39.83
N LYS A 18 46.81 26.45 40.34
CA LYS A 18 47.53 27.45 39.53
C LYS A 18 48.58 26.79 38.64
N ASP A 19 49.40 25.87 39.21
CA ASP A 19 50.40 25.12 38.43
C ASP A 19 49.76 24.28 37.33
N TYR A 20 48.61 23.66 37.60
CA TYR A 20 47.85 22.89 36.62
C TYR A 20 47.42 23.73 35.42
N PHE A 21 46.86 24.91 35.66
CA PHE A 21 46.47 25.83 34.57
C PHE A 21 47.70 26.48 33.90
N HIS A 22 48.73 26.82 34.66
CA HIS A 22 49.96 27.41 34.13
C HIS A 22 50.71 26.46 33.18
N THR A 23 50.60 25.13 33.37
CA THR A 23 51.15 24.13 32.45
C THR A 23 50.49 24.21 31.05
N ALA A 24 49.28 24.74 30.97
CA ALA A 24 48.57 25.03 29.71
C ALA A 24 48.77 26.47 29.21
N GLY A 25 49.66 27.26 29.86
CA GLY A 25 49.91 28.66 29.51
C GLY A 25 48.81 29.61 30.00
N ILE A 26 48.01 29.19 30.98
CA ILE A 26 46.86 29.95 31.50
C ILE A 26 47.16 30.40 32.93
N ASP A 27 47.23 31.70 33.14
CA ASP A 27 47.28 32.25 34.46
C ASP A 27 45.87 32.46 35.02
N VAL A 28 45.58 31.85 36.17
CA VAL A 28 44.26 31.86 36.79
C VAL A 28 44.33 32.44 38.19
N ASP A 29 43.29 33.18 38.58
CA ASP A 29 43.09 33.53 39.97
C ASP A 29 42.30 32.44 40.67
N VAL A 30 42.87 31.92 41.75
CA VAL A 30 42.29 30.84 42.54
C VAL A 30 42.04 31.35 43.95
N ILE A 31 40.80 31.34 44.37
CA ILE A 31 40.34 31.73 45.68
C ILE A 31 39.77 30.54 46.41
N ALA A 32 40.34 30.19 47.54
CA ALA A 32 39.83 29.15 48.44
C ALA A 32 39.19 29.81 49.66
N VAL A 33 37.89 29.58 49.88
CA VAL A 33 37.16 30.07 51.06
C VAL A 33 36.37 28.88 51.61
N ASP A 34 36.64 28.57 52.87
CA ASP A 34 36.04 27.41 53.54
C ASP A 34 36.24 26.10 52.74
N ASP A 35 35.15 25.43 52.40
CA ASP A 35 35.13 24.18 51.60
C ASP A 35 35.00 24.41 50.08
N MET A 36 35.03 25.66 49.61
CA MET A 36 34.89 26.02 48.20
C MET A 36 36.19 26.58 47.64
N VAL A 37 36.47 26.18 46.40
CA VAL A 37 37.54 26.75 45.58
C VAL A 37 36.93 27.35 44.33
N SER A 38 37.12 28.65 44.14
CA SER A 38 36.76 29.37 42.93
C SER A 38 38.00 29.59 42.08
N VAL A 39 37.89 29.33 40.80
CA VAL A 39 38.93 29.59 39.80
C VAL A 39 38.37 30.62 38.81
N GLU A 40 39.00 31.79 38.79
CA GLU A 40 38.65 32.86 37.85
C GLU A 40 39.61 32.80 36.65
N LEU A 41 39.05 32.59 35.49
CA LEU A 41 39.78 32.60 34.22
C LEU A 41 39.87 34.05 33.70
N PRO A 42 40.98 34.40 32.99
CA PRO A 42 41.13 35.74 32.43
C PRO A 42 39.97 36.06 31.46
N SER A 43 39.35 37.24 31.56
CA SER A 43 38.28 37.69 30.67
C SER A 43 38.84 38.05 29.31
N ASN A 44 38.30 37.44 28.26
CA ASN A 44 38.54 37.87 26.90
C ASN A 44 37.46 38.88 26.44
N ASP A 45 37.73 39.60 25.35
CA ASP A 45 36.76 40.45 24.68
C ASP A 45 35.70 39.54 24.03
N GLU A 46 34.65 39.18 24.81
CA GLU A 46 33.76 38.07 24.61
C GLU A 46 33.00 38.15 23.27
N ALA A 47 32.58 39.34 22.85
CA ALA A 47 31.72 39.46 21.69
C ALA A 47 32.43 39.28 20.34
N SER A 48 33.67 39.77 20.21
CA SER A 48 34.43 39.62 18.96
C SER A 48 35.01 38.20 18.82
N THR A 49 35.45 37.62 19.92
CA THR A 49 35.96 36.25 20.00
C THR A 49 34.86 35.23 19.67
N GLU A 50 33.65 35.44 20.21
CA GLU A 50 32.50 34.57 19.92
C GLU A 50 32.10 34.65 18.45
N ALA A 51 32.05 35.85 17.82
CA ALA A 51 31.72 36.00 16.41
C ALA A 51 32.73 35.31 15.46
N GLU A 52 34.01 35.40 15.79
CA GLU A 52 35.06 34.68 15.05
C GLU A 52 34.89 33.16 15.17
N PHE A 53 34.66 32.68 16.39
CA PHE A 53 34.45 31.25 16.65
C PHE A 53 33.18 30.72 15.94
N GLN A 54 32.10 31.44 15.95
CA GLN A 54 30.87 31.04 15.30
C GLN A 54 31.03 30.86 13.78
N THR A 55 31.93 31.65 13.17
CA THR A 55 32.27 31.46 11.74
C THR A 55 32.96 30.12 11.51
N ILE A 56 33.88 29.74 12.37
CA ILE A 56 34.61 28.45 12.33
C ILE A 56 33.66 27.28 12.59
N ALA A 57 32.82 27.40 13.64
CA ALA A 57 31.83 26.40 14.00
C ALA A 57 30.83 26.17 12.86
N GLY A 58 30.43 27.23 12.18
CA GLY A 58 29.54 27.16 10.99
C GLY A 58 30.15 26.36 9.83
N LEU A 59 31.46 26.50 9.60
CA LEU A 59 32.15 25.69 8.58
C LEU A 59 32.20 24.20 9.01
N CYS A 60 32.42 23.91 10.27
CA CYS A 60 32.40 22.55 10.79
C CYS A 60 31.01 21.91 10.67
N GLN A 61 29.93 22.63 10.99
CA GLN A 61 28.54 22.17 10.82
C GLN A 61 28.19 21.87 9.35
N GLN A 62 28.79 22.59 8.40
CA GLN A 62 28.64 22.34 6.95
C GLN A 62 29.53 21.18 6.45
N GLY A 63 30.31 20.54 7.31
CA GLY A 63 31.25 19.48 6.93
C GLY A 63 32.51 19.98 6.18
N LYS A 64 32.77 21.29 6.16
CA LYS A 64 33.90 21.91 5.50
C LYS A 64 35.15 21.90 6.40
N PHE A 65 35.52 20.72 6.88
CA PHE A 65 36.59 20.55 7.85
C PHE A 65 37.97 21.02 7.35
N LYS A 66 38.27 20.87 6.03
CA LYS A 66 39.52 21.34 5.44
C LYS A 66 39.67 22.86 5.48
N ASP A 67 38.56 23.58 5.36
CA ASP A 67 38.56 25.04 5.40
C ASP A 67 38.55 25.55 6.86
N ALA A 68 37.90 24.82 7.76
CA ALA A 68 37.77 25.16 9.16
C ALA A 68 39.09 24.92 9.93
N GLU A 69 39.86 23.88 9.60
CA GLU A 69 41.04 23.45 10.41
C GLU A 69 42.12 24.54 10.57
N PRO A 70 42.59 25.21 9.49
CA PRO A 70 43.61 26.25 9.65
C PRO A 70 43.10 27.47 10.45
N LEU A 71 41.84 27.82 10.28
CA LEU A 71 41.21 28.91 11.04
C LEU A 71 41.09 28.55 12.53
N LEU A 72 40.73 27.30 12.81
CA LEU A 72 40.62 26.79 14.17
C LEU A 72 42.00 26.75 14.86
N ASP A 73 43.07 26.40 14.15
CA ASP A 73 44.42 26.38 14.66
C ASP A 73 44.91 27.79 15.01
N ASP A 74 44.66 28.77 14.14
CA ASP A 74 44.96 30.18 14.39
C ASP A 74 44.14 30.72 15.56
N PHE A 75 42.84 30.37 15.61
CA PHE A 75 41.95 30.74 16.71
C PHE A 75 42.46 30.21 18.07
N ILE A 76 42.79 28.93 18.16
CA ILE A 76 43.35 28.32 19.39
C ILE A 76 44.64 28.99 19.80
N LYS A 77 45.52 29.34 18.85
CA LYS A 77 46.77 30.04 19.12
C LYS A 77 46.53 31.42 19.74
N ASN A 78 45.51 32.14 19.27
CA ASN A 78 45.15 33.49 19.73
C ASN A 78 44.30 33.45 21.01
N HIS A 79 43.50 32.39 21.18
CA HIS A 79 42.57 32.18 22.31
C HIS A 79 42.76 30.81 22.96
N PRO A 80 43.91 30.56 23.60
CA PRO A 80 44.30 29.24 24.11
C PRO A 80 43.37 28.68 25.20
N ILE A 81 42.58 29.55 25.85
CA ILE A 81 41.66 29.17 26.93
C ILE A 81 40.25 28.91 26.44
N TYR A 82 39.99 29.02 25.13
CA TYR A 82 38.65 28.82 24.59
C TYR A 82 38.32 27.33 24.48
N SER A 83 37.67 26.79 25.51
CA SER A 83 37.41 25.35 25.70
C SER A 83 36.70 24.71 24.46
N GLU A 84 35.75 25.40 23.88
CA GLU A 84 34.95 24.83 22.77
C GLU A 84 35.78 24.69 21.48
N ALA A 85 36.78 25.56 21.26
CA ALA A 85 37.69 25.43 20.12
C ALA A 85 38.54 24.15 20.24
N HIS A 86 39.10 23.87 21.44
CA HIS A 86 39.83 22.61 21.70
C HIS A 86 38.89 21.41 21.50
N ARG A 87 37.63 21.47 21.98
CA ARG A 87 36.67 20.40 21.81
C ARG A 87 36.38 20.12 20.31
N ILE A 88 36.17 21.17 19.51
CA ILE A 88 35.95 20.99 18.06
C ILE A 88 37.21 20.39 17.40
N LYS A 89 38.40 20.85 17.77
CA LYS A 89 39.64 20.28 17.27
C LYS A 89 39.82 18.82 17.62
N ALA A 90 39.46 18.44 18.84
CA ALA A 90 39.46 17.05 19.29
C ALA A 90 38.50 16.20 18.48
N GLN A 91 37.30 16.69 18.23
CA GLN A 91 36.31 16.01 17.40
C GLN A 91 36.82 15.80 15.96
N MET A 92 37.37 16.84 15.32
CA MET A 92 37.93 16.71 13.96
C MET A 92 39.10 15.71 13.93
N THR A 93 39.92 15.67 14.99
CA THR A 93 41.05 14.72 15.14
C THR A 93 40.51 13.29 15.31
N MET A 94 39.46 13.09 16.09
CA MET A 94 38.74 11.81 16.22
C MET A 94 38.21 11.31 14.88
N GLU A 95 37.59 12.17 14.08
CA GLU A 95 37.07 11.83 12.76
C GLU A 95 38.16 11.42 11.76
N LYS A 96 39.41 11.90 11.95
CA LYS A 96 40.60 11.44 11.23
C LYS A 96 41.14 10.08 11.72
N GLY A 97 40.56 9.51 12.78
CA GLY A 97 40.98 8.24 13.40
C GLY A 97 42.12 8.37 14.36
N GLU A 98 42.60 9.58 14.67
CA GLU A 98 43.73 9.85 15.60
C GLU A 98 43.25 9.92 17.05
N ILE A 99 42.76 8.78 17.59
CA ILE A 99 41.97 8.73 18.82
C ILE A 99 42.76 9.22 20.05
N ASP A 100 44.03 8.79 20.21
CA ASP A 100 44.84 9.19 21.37
C ASP A 100 45.12 10.70 21.37
N LYS A 101 45.42 11.25 20.20
CA LYS A 101 45.62 12.68 20.04
C LYS A 101 44.32 13.49 20.25
N ALA A 102 43.16 12.92 19.86
CA ALA A 102 41.85 13.54 20.14
C ALA A 102 41.59 13.58 21.66
N ILE A 103 41.98 12.54 22.41
CA ILE A 103 41.90 12.51 23.88
C ILE A 103 42.76 13.63 24.46
N ASP A 104 44.04 13.74 24.04
CA ASP A 104 44.97 14.76 24.55
C ASP A 104 44.44 16.19 24.30
N ILE A 105 43.93 16.45 23.08
CA ILE A 105 43.35 17.76 22.75
C ILE A 105 42.09 18.04 23.56
N ASN A 106 41.24 17.02 23.80
CA ASN A 106 40.02 17.19 24.56
C ASN A 106 40.27 17.34 26.07
N ILE A 107 41.41 16.84 26.57
CA ILE A 107 41.89 17.14 27.93
C ILE A 107 42.17 18.65 28.08
N GLU A 108 42.75 19.30 27.06
CA GLU A 108 42.93 20.75 27.08
C GLU A 108 41.60 21.49 27.13
N ALA A 109 40.56 21.03 26.35
CA ALA A 109 39.24 21.58 26.44
C ALA A 109 38.66 21.53 27.87
N LEU A 110 38.80 20.37 28.53
CA LEU A 110 38.31 20.18 29.90
C LEU A 110 39.18 20.88 30.93
N ARG A 111 40.47 21.13 30.64
CA ARG A 111 41.34 21.95 31.47
C ARG A 111 40.87 23.43 31.48
N CYS A 112 40.49 23.95 30.31
CA CYS A 112 39.96 25.29 30.16
C CYS A 112 38.54 25.43 30.77
N ASN A 113 37.70 24.44 30.60
CA ASN A 113 36.35 24.40 31.19
C ASN A 113 35.98 22.96 31.60
N PRO A 114 36.17 22.58 32.90
CA PRO A 114 35.82 21.24 33.38
C PRO A 114 34.35 20.88 33.29
N GLN A 115 33.47 21.86 33.10
CA GLN A 115 32.01 21.69 32.95
C GLN A 115 31.55 21.78 31.50
N ASN A 116 32.47 21.82 30.54
CA ASN A 116 32.09 21.76 29.14
C ASN A 116 31.38 20.43 28.83
N GLY A 117 30.05 20.45 28.76
CA GLY A 117 29.21 19.27 28.55
C GLY A 117 29.54 18.52 27.26
N TRP A 118 29.87 19.25 26.19
CA TRP A 118 30.24 18.64 24.91
C TRP A 118 31.61 17.97 24.94
N ALA A 119 32.59 18.58 25.65
CA ALA A 119 33.88 17.96 25.83
C ALA A 119 33.79 16.70 26.73
N LEU A 120 32.99 16.74 27.80
CA LEU A 120 32.70 15.55 28.62
C LEU A 120 32.03 14.45 27.82
N LEU A 121 31.00 14.79 26.98
CA LEU A 121 30.36 13.82 26.09
C LEU A 121 31.37 13.21 25.09
N LEU A 122 32.23 14.03 24.52
CA LEU A 122 33.29 13.56 23.60
C LEU A 122 34.23 12.60 24.27
N MET A 123 34.72 12.90 25.53
CA MET A 123 35.54 11.96 26.30
C MET A 123 34.79 10.66 26.56
N GLY A 124 33.55 10.74 26.98
CA GLY A 124 32.70 9.56 27.16
C GLY A 124 32.65 8.67 25.90
N ASN A 125 32.45 9.26 24.73
CA ASN A 125 32.48 8.55 23.46
C ASN A 125 33.85 7.97 23.11
N LEU A 126 34.93 8.75 23.25
CA LEU A 126 36.29 8.32 22.96
C LEU A 126 36.68 7.08 23.77
N PHE A 127 36.40 7.08 25.07
CA PHE A 127 36.70 5.92 25.93
C PHE A 127 35.75 4.75 25.66
N SER A 128 34.44 4.98 25.61
CA SER A 128 33.45 3.90 25.48
C SER A 128 33.50 3.20 24.12
N LYS A 129 33.58 3.98 23.03
CA LYS A 129 33.44 3.43 21.66
C LYS A 129 34.78 3.07 21.03
N TYR A 130 35.80 3.89 21.24
CA TYR A 130 37.08 3.71 20.54
C TYR A 130 38.16 3.02 21.39
N LYS A 131 38.14 3.21 22.72
CA LYS A 131 39.03 2.52 23.63
C LYS A 131 38.43 1.27 24.26
N ASN A 132 37.16 0.97 24.03
CA ASN A 132 36.39 -0.11 24.65
C ASN A 132 36.44 -0.07 26.20
N ASP A 133 36.69 1.10 26.79
CA ASP A 133 36.69 1.33 28.25
C ASP A 133 35.39 2.05 28.65
N PHE A 134 34.33 1.27 28.78
CA PHE A 134 33.03 1.78 29.20
C PHE A 134 33.05 2.38 30.60
N ASN A 135 33.84 1.80 31.53
CA ASN A 135 33.86 2.27 32.91
C ASN A 135 34.42 3.69 33.01
N THR A 136 35.50 3.98 32.28
CA THR A 136 36.06 5.33 32.18
C THR A 136 35.12 6.27 31.42
N GLY A 137 34.58 5.84 30.29
CA GLY A 137 33.62 6.62 29.50
C GLY A 137 32.37 6.99 30.30
N LYS A 138 31.85 6.05 31.09
CA LYS A 138 30.68 6.30 31.95
C LYS A 138 30.94 7.42 32.98
N LYS A 139 32.12 7.52 33.55
CA LYS A 139 32.46 8.60 34.51
C LYS A 139 32.27 9.99 33.86
N TYR A 140 32.65 10.14 32.60
CA TYR A 140 32.45 11.39 31.87
C TYR A 140 30.97 11.67 31.60
N TYR A 141 30.20 10.66 31.19
CA TYR A 141 28.75 10.81 31.05
C TYR A 141 28.06 11.13 32.37
N ASP A 142 28.43 10.46 33.46
CA ASP A 142 27.91 10.74 34.80
C ASP A 142 28.24 12.19 35.23
N SER A 143 29.39 12.72 34.80
CA SER A 143 29.75 14.11 35.04
C SER A 143 28.84 15.09 34.33
N VAL A 144 28.44 14.79 33.08
CA VAL A 144 27.42 15.57 32.36
C VAL A 144 26.09 15.54 33.12
N LEU A 145 25.67 14.36 33.54
CA LEU A 145 24.37 14.16 34.21
C LEU A 145 24.33 14.76 35.61
N LYS A 146 25.51 15.02 36.23
CA LYS A 146 25.61 15.73 37.50
C LYS A 146 25.21 17.21 37.38
N TYR A 147 25.53 17.84 36.25
CA TYR A 147 25.18 19.24 35.96
C TYR A 147 23.86 19.39 35.24
N ASP A 148 23.56 18.45 34.33
CA ASP A 148 22.32 18.40 33.57
C ASP A 148 21.75 16.97 33.63
N PRO A 149 20.93 16.65 34.67
CA PRO A 149 20.36 15.32 34.87
C PRO A 149 19.42 14.85 33.78
N LYS A 150 18.93 15.80 32.96
CA LYS A 150 18.00 15.53 31.85
C LYS A 150 18.65 15.57 30.47
N ASN A 151 19.99 15.60 30.42
CA ASN A 151 20.71 15.64 29.16
C ASN A 151 20.41 14.38 28.31
N SER A 152 19.53 14.53 27.37
CA SER A 152 19.07 13.44 26.49
C SER A 152 20.22 12.81 25.69
N ILE A 153 21.24 13.60 25.31
CA ILE A 153 22.38 13.12 24.54
C ILE A 153 23.26 12.20 25.43
N ALA A 154 23.56 12.61 26.67
CA ALA A 154 24.33 11.80 27.59
C ALA A 154 23.61 10.49 27.92
N VAL A 155 22.33 10.56 28.27
CA VAL A 155 21.51 9.36 28.58
C VAL A 155 21.45 8.43 27.37
N ASN A 156 21.21 8.97 26.18
CA ASN A 156 21.17 8.18 24.94
C ASN A 156 22.50 7.50 24.63
N ASN A 157 23.62 8.20 24.82
CA ASN A 157 24.95 7.64 24.58
C ASN A 157 25.27 6.50 25.55
N ILE A 158 24.95 6.66 26.85
CA ILE A 158 25.11 5.57 27.83
C ILE A 158 24.25 4.37 27.41
N ALA A 159 22.98 4.60 27.07
CA ALA A 159 22.07 3.55 26.64
C ALA A 159 22.57 2.83 25.38
N ALA A 160 23.11 3.56 24.40
CA ALA A 160 23.68 3.01 23.17
C ALA A 160 24.88 2.09 23.48
N VAL A 161 25.80 2.52 24.34
CA VAL A 161 26.94 1.68 24.73
C VAL A 161 26.48 0.45 25.52
N MET A 162 25.49 0.57 26.41
CA MET A 162 24.89 -0.59 27.08
C MET A 162 24.30 -1.58 26.08
N MET A 163 23.63 -1.08 25.06
CA MET A 163 23.05 -1.89 23.97
C MET A 163 24.18 -2.61 23.20
N GLU A 164 25.27 -1.94 22.83
CA GLU A 164 26.43 -2.54 22.16
C GLU A 164 27.09 -3.64 23.01
N LEU A 165 27.05 -3.52 24.32
CA LEU A 165 27.52 -4.54 25.27
C LEU A 165 26.50 -5.67 25.51
N GLY A 166 25.39 -5.70 24.79
CA GLY A 166 24.33 -6.71 24.93
C GLY A 166 23.46 -6.54 26.17
N LYS A 167 23.57 -5.44 26.91
CA LYS A 167 22.80 -5.13 28.12
C LYS A 167 21.47 -4.48 27.79
N TYR A 168 20.68 -5.13 26.90
CA TYR A 168 19.43 -4.59 26.32
C TYR A 168 18.41 -4.20 27.39
N LYS A 169 18.22 -5.05 28.44
CA LYS A 169 17.24 -4.78 29.49
C LYS A 169 17.58 -3.54 30.31
N GLU A 170 18.86 -3.24 30.47
CA GLU A 170 19.35 -2.07 31.21
C GLU A 170 19.28 -0.79 30.34
N ALA A 171 19.46 -0.91 29.01
CA ALA A 171 19.39 0.21 28.09
C ALA A 171 17.94 0.71 27.85
N ILE A 172 16.94 -0.18 27.88
CA ILE A 172 15.53 0.14 27.64
C ILE A 172 15.01 1.31 28.50
N PRO A 173 15.14 1.31 29.84
CA PRO A 173 14.63 2.42 30.67
C PRO A 173 15.33 3.74 30.37
N MET A 174 16.57 3.72 29.94
CA MET A 174 17.32 4.93 29.59
C MET A 174 16.84 5.54 28.28
N PHE A 175 16.62 4.74 27.23
CA PHE A 175 16.01 5.23 25.99
C PHE A 175 14.59 5.77 26.23
N LYS A 176 13.80 5.12 27.11
CA LYS A 176 12.48 5.64 27.50
C LYS A 176 12.57 6.99 28.18
N GLN A 177 13.54 7.17 29.09
CA GLN A 177 13.81 8.47 29.74
C GLN A 177 14.13 9.57 28.72
N VAL A 178 14.93 9.25 27.68
CA VAL A 178 15.20 10.19 26.58
C VAL A 178 13.92 10.59 25.89
N LEU A 179 13.04 9.62 25.56
CA LEU A 179 11.78 9.86 24.87
C LEU A 179 10.71 10.57 25.73
N GLU A 180 10.80 10.49 27.04
CA GLU A 180 9.99 11.30 27.95
C GLU A 180 10.37 12.79 27.90
N ASN A 181 11.68 13.08 27.76
CA ASN A 181 12.20 14.44 27.64
C ASN A 181 12.04 15.00 26.22
N ASP A 182 12.30 14.18 25.19
CA ASP A 182 12.17 14.56 23.78
C ASP A 182 11.48 13.45 22.97
N LYS A 183 10.20 13.63 22.76
CA LYS A 183 9.35 12.66 22.00
C LYS A 183 9.71 12.53 20.52
N LYS A 184 10.62 13.36 20.00
CA LYS A 184 11.01 13.37 18.58
C LYS A 184 12.40 12.79 18.34
N TYR A 185 13.09 12.32 19.38
CA TYR A 185 14.48 11.87 19.31
C TYR A 185 14.62 10.52 18.59
N ALA A 186 14.90 10.53 17.29
CA ALA A 186 14.93 9.34 16.41
C ALA A 186 15.94 8.27 16.88
N ASN A 187 17.15 8.69 17.33
CA ASN A 187 18.16 7.75 17.83
C ASN A 187 17.67 6.92 19.03
N ALA A 188 16.89 7.52 19.93
CA ALA A 188 16.35 6.80 21.08
C ALA A 188 15.26 5.80 20.67
N TYR A 189 14.41 6.14 19.71
CA TYR A 189 13.47 5.17 19.11
C TYR A 189 14.21 4.00 18.47
N TYR A 190 15.24 4.30 17.68
CA TYR A 190 16.04 3.25 17.06
C TYR A 190 16.69 2.32 18.11
N GLY A 191 17.40 2.91 19.12
CA GLY A 191 18.02 2.13 20.19
C GLY A 191 17.02 1.29 20.97
N LEU A 192 15.87 1.88 21.32
CA LEU A 192 14.80 1.18 22.05
C LEU A 192 14.20 0.03 21.23
N ALA A 193 13.90 0.28 19.95
CA ALA A 193 13.37 -0.75 19.04
C ALA A 193 14.37 -1.89 18.84
N LEU A 194 15.66 -1.57 18.66
CA LEU A 194 16.71 -2.56 18.48
C LEU A 194 16.94 -3.40 19.75
N CYS A 195 16.84 -2.79 20.95
CA CYS A 195 16.87 -3.55 22.21
C CYS A 195 15.74 -4.57 22.29
N HIS A 196 14.50 -4.18 21.98
CA HIS A 196 13.37 -5.11 21.95
C HIS A 196 13.56 -6.20 20.89
N TYR A 197 14.03 -5.84 19.70
CA TYR A 197 14.31 -6.80 18.63
C TYR A 197 15.32 -7.88 19.05
N ASN A 198 16.44 -7.48 19.67
CA ASN A 198 17.47 -8.40 20.13
C ASN A 198 16.99 -9.27 21.30
N LEU A 199 16.03 -8.80 22.09
CA LEU A 199 15.34 -9.60 23.11
C LEU A 199 14.25 -10.51 22.53
N LYS A 200 14.06 -10.52 21.21
CA LYS A 200 13.01 -11.24 20.47
C LYS A 200 11.58 -10.79 20.82
N ASP A 201 11.44 -9.62 21.42
CA ASP A 201 10.16 -8.96 21.65
C ASP A 201 9.82 -8.13 20.38
N TYR A 202 9.52 -8.85 19.31
CA TYR A 202 9.29 -8.24 18.00
C TYR A 202 8.05 -7.33 17.97
N THR A 203 7.05 -7.63 18.79
CA THR A 203 5.84 -6.80 18.90
C THR A 203 6.15 -5.41 19.46
N SER A 204 6.92 -5.34 20.56
CA SER A 204 7.36 -4.04 21.11
C SER A 204 8.35 -3.34 20.17
N ALA A 205 9.27 -4.09 19.53
CA ALA A 205 10.19 -3.54 18.54
C ALA A 205 9.45 -2.87 17.38
N PHE A 206 8.47 -3.55 16.81
CA PHE A 206 7.61 -3.02 15.74
C PHE A 206 6.86 -1.77 16.17
N ALA A 207 6.20 -1.82 17.34
CA ALA A 207 5.41 -0.71 17.85
C ALA A 207 6.26 0.56 18.09
N VAL A 208 7.44 0.40 18.71
CA VAL A 208 8.38 1.49 18.97
C VAL A 208 8.94 2.05 17.67
N ALA A 209 9.35 1.18 16.74
CA ALA A 209 9.92 1.60 15.47
C ALA A 209 8.87 2.39 14.63
N ARG A 210 7.64 1.92 14.57
CA ARG A 210 6.54 2.62 13.92
C ARG A 210 6.27 3.98 14.56
N GLN A 211 6.20 4.03 15.90
CA GLN A 211 5.97 5.28 16.60
C GLN A 211 7.07 6.29 16.29
N GLY A 212 8.33 5.88 16.35
CA GLY A 212 9.47 6.74 16.02
C GLY A 212 9.44 7.23 14.56
N SER A 213 9.11 6.33 13.61
CA SER A 213 9.00 6.67 12.18
C SER A 213 7.95 7.75 11.89
N VAL A 214 6.84 7.74 12.63
CA VAL A 214 5.76 8.74 12.47
C VAL A 214 6.05 10.03 13.23
N THR A 215 6.74 9.96 14.39
CA THR A 215 6.86 11.09 15.32
C THR A 215 8.13 11.92 15.11
N ALA A 216 9.23 11.31 14.64
CA ALA A 216 10.53 11.98 14.49
C ALA A 216 10.47 13.20 13.56
N ASP A 217 11.15 14.29 13.96
CA ASP A 217 11.25 15.48 13.09
C ASP A 217 12.34 15.29 12.04
N ARG A 218 11.93 14.96 10.84
CA ARG A 218 12.81 14.67 9.70
C ARG A 218 13.67 15.85 9.23
N ARG A 219 13.41 17.06 9.71
CA ARG A 219 14.20 18.25 9.35
C ARG A 219 15.41 18.40 10.26
N THR A 220 15.32 17.93 11.49
CA THR A 220 16.34 18.07 12.53
C THR A 220 17.05 16.76 12.86
N GLU A 221 16.44 15.61 12.47
CA GLU A 221 16.94 14.28 12.80
C GLU A 221 17.97 13.75 11.79
N ASN A 222 18.84 12.87 12.26
CA ASN A 222 19.78 12.15 11.44
C ASN A 222 19.05 11.20 10.48
N PRO A 223 19.11 11.39 9.15
CA PRO A 223 18.45 10.51 8.17
C PRO A 223 18.82 9.05 8.34
N GLN A 224 20.10 8.77 8.71
CA GLN A 224 20.57 7.40 8.93
C GLN A 224 19.86 6.71 10.08
N ALA A 225 19.55 7.42 11.17
CA ALA A 225 18.81 6.84 12.29
C ALA A 225 17.38 6.45 11.90
N LEU A 226 16.73 7.24 11.04
CA LEU A 226 15.41 6.91 10.52
C LEU A 226 15.46 5.70 9.58
N ASP A 227 16.45 5.61 8.71
CA ASP A 227 16.61 4.46 7.82
C ASP A 227 16.84 3.16 8.60
N GLU A 228 17.69 3.20 9.62
CA GLU A 228 17.91 2.05 10.49
C GLU A 228 16.65 1.69 11.31
N LEU A 229 15.90 2.68 11.77
CA LEU A 229 14.62 2.48 12.45
C LEU A 229 13.60 1.79 11.54
N HIS A 230 13.51 2.20 10.26
CA HIS A 230 12.66 1.56 9.25
C HIS A 230 13.07 0.09 9.03
N LYS A 231 14.37 -0.21 8.96
CA LYS A 231 14.86 -1.59 8.83
C LYS A 231 14.44 -2.45 10.03
N VAL A 232 14.54 -1.93 11.26
CA VAL A 232 14.08 -2.65 12.46
C VAL A 232 12.57 -2.88 12.42
N MET A 233 11.79 -1.88 11.99
CA MET A 233 10.34 -2.01 11.83
C MET A 233 9.97 -3.15 10.86
N VAL A 234 10.56 -3.16 9.67
CA VAL A 234 10.31 -4.18 8.64
C VAL A 234 10.78 -5.57 9.10
N ALA A 235 11.98 -5.67 9.68
CA ALA A 235 12.50 -6.93 10.22
C ALA A 235 11.60 -7.49 11.33
N SER A 236 11.09 -6.61 12.21
CA SER A 236 10.15 -7.00 13.26
C SER A 236 8.82 -7.49 12.68
N ALA A 237 8.31 -6.81 11.64
CA ALA A 237 7.10 -7.21 10.96
C ALA A 237 7.23 -8.62 10.34
N HIS A 238 8.35 -8.91 9.67
CA HIS A 238 8.64 -10.25 9.14
C HIS A 238 8.67 -11.29 10.26
N ALA A 239 9.42 -11.04 11.35
CA ALA A 239 9.51 -11.98 12.47
C ALA A 239 8.15 -12.25 13.14
N ILE A 240 7.27 -11.24 13.23
CA ILE A 240 5.90 -11.42 13.73
C ILE A 240 5.08 -12.24 12.76
N THR A 241 5.17 -11.96 11.45
CA THR A 241 4.35 -12.65 10.45
C THR A 241 4.72 -14.12 10.29
N GLU A 242 5.95 -14.51 10.56
CA GLU A 242 6.36 -15.93 10.61
C GLU A 242 5.78 -16.68 11.82
N GLY A 243 5.53 -15.97 12.94
CA GLY A 243 5.04 -16.57 14.19
C GLY A 243 3.52 -16.56 14.37
N VAL A 244 2.77 -15.82 13.55
CA VAL A 244 1.31 -15.65 13.68
C VAL A 244 0.58 -16.33 12.55
N ASN A 245 -0.43 -17.14 12.87
CA ASN A 245 -1.34 -17.67 11.86
C ASN A 245 -2.38 -16.60 11.45
N TYR A 246 -2.01 -15.78 10.47
CA TYR A 246 -2.89 -14.70 10.00
C TYR A 246 -4.16 -15.18 9.29
N MET A 247 -4.17 -16.42 8.79
CA MET A 247 -5.39 -16.99 8.25
C MET A 247 -6.46 -17.15 9.33
N ASN A 248 -6.07 -17.58 10.54
CA ASN A 248 -6.98 -17.64 11.66
C ASN A 248 -7.45 -16.24 12.12
N VAL A 249 -6.58 -15.22 11.99
CA VAL A 249 -6.96 -13.82 12.28
C VAL A 249 -8.01 -13.35 11.27
N PHE A 250 -7.80 -13.59 9.98
CA PHE A 250 -8.75 -13.26 8.92
C PHE A 250 -10.11 -13.94 9.16
N LEU A 251 -10.12 -15.25 9.41
CA LEU A 251 -11.37 -15.99 9.68
C LEU A 251 -12.06 -15.50 10.94
N GLY A 252 -11.31 -15.18 12.02
CA GLY A 252 -11.86 -14.62 13.23
C GLY A 252 -12.50 -13.24 13.04
N ILE A 253 -11.92 -12.40 12.17
CA ILE A 253 -12.51 -11.10 11.79
C ILE A 253 -13.80 -11.33 10.98
N LYS A 254 -13.78 -12.27 10.03
CA LYS A 254 -14.96 -12.68 9.26
C LYS A 254 -16.10 -13.09 10.21
N ASP A 255 -15.81 -13.97 11.17
CA ASP A 255 -16.81 -14.46 12.13
C ASP A 255 -17.37 -13.32 13.01
N ALA A 256 -16.54 -12.34 13.39
CA ALA A 256 -16.97 -11.17 14.15
C ALA A 256 -17.94 -10.30 13.34
N ILE A 257 -17.63 -10.00 12.08
CA ILE A 257 -18.49 -9.20 11.19
C ILE A 257 -19.82 -9.94 10.92
N GLU A 258 -19.76 -11.24 10.68
CA GLU A 258 -20.95 -12.08 10.48
C GLU A 258 -21.86 -12.07 11.72
N TYR A 259 -21.27 -12.16 12.90
CA TYR A 259 -22.01 -12.10 14.17
C TYR A 259 -22.66 -10.72 14.41
N GLU A 260 -21.91 -9.63 14.15
CA GLU A 260 -22.40 -8.26 14.37
C GLU A 260 -23.46 -7.84 13.36
N SER A 261 -23.31 -8.27 12.11
CA SER A 261 -24.21 -7.90 11.01
C SER A 261 -25.43 -8.80 10.88
N HIS A 262 -25.37 -10.02 11.42
CA HIS A 262 -26.34 -11.10 11.18
C HIS A 262 -26.48 -11.47 9.69
N GLN A 263 -25.41 -11.25 8.92
CA GLN A 263 -25.32 -11.56 7.49
C GLN A 263 -24.30 -12.68 7.26
N GLU A 264 -24.68 -13.70 6.51
CA GLU A 264 -23.78 -14.83 6.20
C GLU A 264 -22.64 -14.38 5.28
N ILE A 265 -21.40 -14.74 5.65
CA ILE A 265 -20.19 -14.44 4.86
C ILE A 265 -19.50 -15.76 4.51
N VAL A 266 -19.52 -16.11 3.24
CA VAL A 266 -18.83 -17.28 2.70
C VAL A 266 -17.45 -16.90 2.23
N VAL A 267 -16.45 -17.68 2.59
CA VAL A 267 -15.05 -17.50 2.14
C VAL A 267 -14.70 -18.64 1.19
N GLU A 268 -14.34 -18.30 -0.05
CA GLU A 268 -14.04 -19.27 -1.12
C GLU A 268 -12.60 -19.15 -1.61
N GLU A 269 -11.91 -20.28 -1.67
CA GLU A 269 -10.60 -20.38 -2.30
C GLU A 269 -10.74 -20.51 -3.83
N ASP A 270 -10.07 -19.64 -4.58
CA ASP A 270 -10.02 -19.69 -6.05
C ASP A 270 -8.60 -19.42 -6.57
N LYS A 271 -7.87 -20.48 -6.89
CA LYS A 271 -6.49 -20.41 -7.44
C LYS A 271 -6.40 -19.74 -8.81
N ASN A 272 -7.52 -19.61 -9.52
CA ASN A 272 -7.57 -18.98 -10.83
C ASN A 272 -7.96 -17.48 -10.74
N LEU A 273 -8.25 -16.99 -9.54
CA LEU A 273 -8.56 -15.59 -9.33
C LEU A 273 -7.36 -14.72 -9.73
N LYS A 274 -7.59 -13.76 -10.62
CA LYS A 274 -6.52 -12.89 -11.16
C LYS A 274 -6.09 -11.80 -10.17
N VAL A 275 -6.93 -11.53 -9.17
CA VAL A 275 -6.68 -10.60 -8.07
C VAL A 275 -6.42 -11.39 -6.78
N CYS A 276 -5.90 -10.75 -5.76
CA CYS A 276 -5.56 -11.43 -4.51
C CYS A 276 -6.79 -11.86 -3.71
N ALA A 277 -7.76 -10.95 -3.60
CA ALA A 277 -9.07 -11.18 -3.01
C ALA A 277 -10.12 -10.37 -3.75
N GLN A 278 -11.38 -10.71 -3.59
CA GLN A 278 -12.52 -10.04 -4.18
C GLN A 278 -13.76 -10.25 -3.34
N LEU A 279 -14.40 -9.15 -2.97
CA LEU A 279 -15.71 -9.16 -2.35
C LEU A 279 -16.82 -9.24 -3.42
N LYS A 280 -17.77 -10.16 -3.23
CA LYS A 280 -19.06 -10.13 -3.90
C LYS A 280 -20.12 -9.72 -2.88
N TYR A 281 -20.56 -8.50 -2.95
CA TYR A 281 -21.60 -7.95 -2.09
C TYR A 281 -22.94 -8.60 -2.43
N GLY A 282 -23.55 -9.29 -1.47
CA GLY A 282 -24.76 -10.13 -1.71
C GLY A 282 -25.89 -9.42 -2.44
N PRO A 283 -26.34 -8.23 -2.00
CA PRO A 283 -27.44 -7.51 -2.65
C PRO A 283 -27.22 -7.26 -4.15
N THR A 284 -26.02 -6.82 -4.55
CA THR A 284 -25.72 -6.53 -5.97
C THR A 284 -25.53 -7.79 -6.83
N HIS A 285 -25.28 -8.94 -6.20
CA HIS A 285 -25.13 -10.23 -6.87
C HIS A 285 -26.35 -11.14 -6.72
N HIS A 286 -27.43 -10.63 -6.09
CA HIS A 286 -28.67 -11.37 -5.84
C HIS A 286 -28.46 -12.69 -5.07
N THR A 287 -27.44 -12.73 -4.18
CA THR A 287 -27.14 -13.86 -3.30
C THR A 287 -27.61 -13.57 -1.90
N LYS A 288 -27.96 -14.64 -1.14
CA LYS A 288 -28.37 -14.53 0.27
C LYS A 288 -27.21 -14.30 1.22
N CYS A 289 -25.98 -14.50 0.75
CA CYS A 289 -24.76 -14.33 1.52
C CYS A 289 -23.78 -13.43 0.77
N HIS A 290 -22.84 -12.84 1.51
CA HIS A 290 -21.68 -12.17 0.93
C HIS A 290 -20.60 -13.21 0.68
N ILE A 291 -19.80 -13.03 -0.39
CA ILE A 291 -18.76 -13.99 -0.74
C ILE A 291 -17.43 -13.25 -0.83
N VAL A 292 -16.45 -13.67 -0.06
CA VAL A 292 -15.06 -13.23 -0.18
C VAL A 292 -14.27 -14.35 -0.86
N LYS A 293 -13.92 -14.14 -2.13
CA LYS A 293 -13.04 -15.05 -2.87
C LYS A 293 -11.59 -14.62 -2.68
N TYR A 294 -10.70 -15.59 -2.54
CA TYR A 294 -9.28 -15.30 -2.41
C TYR A 294 -8.41 -16.30 -3.17
N ASN A 295 -7.23 -15.83 -3.59
CA ASN A 295 -6.22 -16.69 -4.20
C ASN A 295 -5.13 -17.02 -3.16
N PRO A 296 -5.04 -18.26 -2.69
CA PRO A 296 -4.11 -18.66 -1.62
C PRO A 296 -2.64 -18.64 -2.05
N THR A 297 -2.36 -18.53 -3.34
CA THR A 297 -0.98 -18.52 -3.88
C THR A 297 -0.35 -17.12 -3.87
N ILE A 298 -1.13 -16.08 -3.60
CA ILE A 298 -0.64 -14.69 -3.61
C ILE A 298 -0.15 -14.33 -2.20
N PRO A 299 1.06 -13.76 -2.08
CA PRO A 299 1.58 -13.29 -0.80
C PRO A 299 0.64 -12.29 -0.12
N PHE A 300 0.65 -12.29 1.22
CA PHE A 300 -0.15 -11.39 2.06
C PHE A 300 -1.67 -11.50 1.89
N MET A 301 -2.15 -12.63 1.36
CA MET A 301 -3.57 -12.88 1.18
C MET A 301 -4.42 -12.58 2.44
N PRO A 302 -4.01 -12.94 3.68
CA PRO A 302 -4.82 -12.64 4.86
C PRO A 302 -5.08 -11.13 5.05
N HIS A 303 -4.10 -10.27 4.75
CA HIS A 303 -4.31 -8.82 4.77
C HIS A 303 -5.37 -8.41 3.76
N LEU A 304 -5.22 -8.88 2.51
CA LEU A 304 -6.13 -8.52 1.42
C LEU A 304 -7.54 -9.11 1.61
N GLY A 305 -7.64 -10.29 2.27
CA GLY A 305 -8.92 -10.84 2.70
C GLY A 305 -9.61 -9.96 3.77
N VAL A 306 -8.85 -9.46 4.75
CA VAL A 306 -9.37 -8.52 5.74
C VAL A 306 -9.73 -7.18 5.11
N HIS A 307 -8.97 -6.70 4.13
CA HIS A 307 -9.28 -5.51 3.35
C HIS A 307 -10.68 -5.62 2.70
N GLU A 308 -10.98 -6.73 2.03
CA GLU A 308 -12.32 -6.98 1.46
C GLU A 308 -13.42 -7.05 2.54
N LEU A 309 -13.09 -7.60 3.72
CA LEU A 309 -14.02 -7.60 4.86
C LEU A 309 -14.28 -6.19 5.41
N MET A 310 -13.28 -5.30 5.37
CA MET A 310 -13.49 -3.89 5.78
C MET A 310 -14.39 -3.15 4.80
N HIS A 311 -14.24 -3.38 3.49
CA HIS A 311 -15.20 -2.88 2.49
C HIS A 311 -16.61 -3.37 2.78
N LEU A 312 -16.77 -4.67 3.08
CA LEU A 312 -18.07 -5.24 3.43
C LEU A 312 -18.64 -4.61 4.67
N GLU A 313 -17.86 -4.49 5.74
CA GLU A 313 -18.31 -3.91 7.01
C GLU A 313 -18.80 -2.46 6.83
N MET A 314 -18.05 -1.64 6.08
CA MET A 314 -18.45 -0.26 5.76
C MET A 314 -19.74 -0.22 4.95
N ALA A 315 -19.87 -1.06 3.93
CA ALA A 315 -21.08 -1.15 3.11
C ALA A 315 -22.31 -1.58 3.95
N LEU A 316 -22.15 -2.54 4.87
CA LEU A 316 -23.21 -2.99 5.77
C LEU A 316 -23.64 -1.90 6.76
N GLU A 317 -22.70 -1.15 7.32
CA GLU A 317 -22.99 -0.01 8.19
C GLU A 317 -23.74 1.09 7.44
N ALA A 318 -23.29 1.42 6.21
CA ALA A 318 -23.92 2.41 5.36
C ALA A 318 -25.33 1.95 4.89
N SER A 319 -25.48 0.67 4.51
CA SER A 319 -26.77 0.08 4.13
C SER A 319 -27.77 0.12 5.29
N LYS A 320 -27.33 -0.22 6.49
CA LYS A 320 -28.18 -0.14 7.71
C LYS A 320 -28.70 1.27 8.00
N ARG A 321 -27.94 2.30 7.59
CA ARG A 321 -28.32 3.72 7.71
C ARG A 321 -29.09 4.24 6.50
N GLY A 322 -29.16 3.48 5.41
CA GLY A 322 -29.73 3.90 4.13
C GLY A 322 -28.86 4.89 3.36
N THR A 323 -27.58 4.95 3.68
CA THR A 323 -26.58 5.84 3.04
C THR A 323 -25.67 5.11 2.07
N ASN A 324 -25.80 3.79 1.94
CA ASN A 324 -24.99 3.00 1.01
C ASN A 324 -25.30 3.38 -0.45
N ARG A 325 -24.24 3.47 -1.27
CA ARG A 325 -24.36 3.79 -2.70
C ARG A 325 -23.67 2.71 -3.52
N ILE A 326 -24.21 2.43 -4.68
CA ILE A 326 -23.62 1.48 -5.62
C ILE A 326 -22.95 2.26 -6.75
N VAL A 327 -21.67 1.99 -6.91
CA VAL A 327 -20.83 2.49 -8.00
C VAL A 327 -20.94 1.51 -9.17
N TYR A 328 -21.25 2.00 -10.37
CA TYR A 328 -21.41 1.18 -11.55
C TYR A 328 -21.04 1.95 -12.83
N THR A 329 -20.94 1.24 -13.92
CA THR A 329 -20.78 1.82 -15.26
C THR A 329 -21.91 1.37 -16.18
N ASN A 330 -22.26 2.21 -17.14
CA ASN A 330 -23.25 1.93 -18.16
C ASN A 330 -22.73 2.34 -19.55
N SER A 331 -23.57 2.17 -20.58
CA SER A 331 -23.21 2.55 -21.96
C SER A 331 -22.92 4.03 -22.16
N GLN A 332 -23.54 4.91 -21.36
CA GLN A 332 -23.27 6.35 -21.40
C GLN A 332 -21.87 6.68 -20.89
N ASN A 333 -21.44 6.04 -19.76
CA ASN A 333 -20.11 6.21 -19.22
C ASN A 333 -19.04 5.72 -20.21
N THR A 334 -19.27 4.56 -20.84
CA THR A 334 -18.39 4.01 -21.87
C THR A 334 -18.32 4.94 -23.09
N GLY A 335 -19.46 5.47 -23.53
CA GLY A 335 -19.54 6.44 -24.62
C GLY A 335 -18.81 7.77 -24.28
N ALA A 336 -18.96 8.26 -23.04
CA ALA A 336 -18.25 9.44 -22.56
C ALA A 336 -16.73 9.24 -22.56
N PHE A 337 -16.26 8.07 -22.10
CA PHE A 337 -14.84 7.71 -22.16
C PHE A 337 -14.31 7.70 -23.60
N GLN A 338 -15.01 7.00 -24.51
CA GLN A 338 -14.61 6.91 -25.90
C GLN A 338 -14.65 8.28 -26.60
N GLY A 339 -15.62 9.12 -26.28
CA GLY A 339 -15.72 10.49 -26.77
C GLY A 339 -14.56 11.38 -26.29
N ARG A 340 -14.26 11.34 -24.98
CA ARG A 340 -13.13 12.10 -24.38
C ARG A 340 -11.80 11.73 -25.04
N TYR A 341 -11.57 10.45 -25.28
CA TYR A 341 -10.33 9.93 -25.84
C TYR A 341 -10.43 9.56 -27.34
N ALA A 342 -11.36 10.15 -28.07
CA ALA A 342 -11.67 9.81 -29.48
C ALA A 342 -10.43 9.79 -30.39
N LYS A 343 -9.50 10.74 -30.23
CA LYS A 343 -8.24 10.78 -31.01
C LYS A 343 -7.36 9.57 -30.73
N TRP A 344 -7.30 9.14 -29.47
CA TRP A 344 -6.55 7.97 -29.07
C TRP A 344 -7.23 6.68 -29.55
N VAL A 345 -8.55 6.56 -29.39
CA VAL A 345 -9.36 5.43 -29.89
C VAL A 345 -9.13 5.25 -31.40
N LYS A 346 -9.20 6.35 -32.19
CA LYS A 346 -8.95 6.32 -33.64
C LYS A 346 -7.56 5.76 -33.97
N LYS A 347 -6.52 6.22 -33.26
CA LYS A 347 -5.15 5.69 -33.41
C LYS A 347 -5.05 4.20 -33.12
N MET A 348 -5.78 3.74 -32.10
CA MET A 348 -5.80 2.32 -31.73
C MET A 348 -6.49 1.49 -32.80
N ILE A 349 -7.61 1.96 -33.35
CA ILE A 349 -8.33 1.30 -34.46
C ILE A 349 -7.40 1.14 -35.68
N GLU A 350 -6.65 2.18 -36.03
CA GLU A 350 -5.66 2.14 -37.13
C GLU A 350 -4.55 1.10 -36.89
N LYS A 351 -4.13 0.91 -35.64
CA LYS A 351 -3.01 0.00 -35.30
C LYS A 351 -3.43 -1.47 -35.13
N ILE A 352 -4.54 -1.75 -34.49
CA ILE A 352 -4.90 -3.11 -34.05
C ILE A 352 -6.30 -3.56 -34.52
N GLY A 353 -7.00 -2.73 -35.31
CA GLY A 353 -8.34 -3.00 -35.78
C GLY A 353 -9.43 -2.62 -34.76
N HIS A 354 -10.69 -2.48 -35.27
CA HIS A 354 -11.80 -1.91 -34.50
C HIS A 354 -12.13 -2.72 -33.24
N SER A 355 -12.35 -4.03 -33.36
CA SER A 355 -12.76 -4.88 -32.22
C SER A 355 -11.75 -4.83 -31.09
N LYS A 356 -10.48 -5.13 -31.38
CA LYS A 356 -9.41 -5.09 -30.37
C LYS A 356 -9.20 -3.71 -29.75
N ALA A 357 -9.39 -2.64 -30.52
CA ALA A 357 -9.28 -1.28 -30.00
C ALA A 357 -10.41 -0.96 -29.03
N MET A 358 -11.63 -1.45 -29.28
CA MET A 358 -12.76 -1.32 -28.35
C MET A 358 -12.53 -2.13 -27.08
N ASP A 359 -12.01 -3.34 -27.17
CA ASP A 359 -11.68 -4.18 -26.00
C ASP A 359 -10.64 -3.49 -25.12
N VAL A 360 -9.56 -2.97 -25.72
CA VAL A 360 -8.54 -2.20 -25.00
C VAL A 360 -9.12 -0.92 -24.38
N SER A 361 -9.99 -0.21 -25.11
CA SER A 361 -10.67 0.98 -24.60
C SER A 361 -11.52 0.66 -23.37
N ASN A 362 -12.31 -0.41 -23.44
CA ASN A 362 -13.14 -0.85 -22.31
C ASN A 362 -12.32 -1.33 -21.12
N GLN A 363 -11.20 -2.02 -21.35
CA GLN A 363 -10.29 -2.44 -20.28
C GLN A 363 -9.66 -1.24 -19.57
N ILE A 364 -9.23 -0.22 -20.31
CA ILE A 364 -8.64 1.00 -19.72
C ILE A 364 -9.72 1.78 -18.97
N HIS A 365 -10.93 1.92 -19.53
CA HIS A 365 -12.06 2.54 -18.85
C HIS A 365 -12.37 1.81 -17.54
N GLY A 366 -12.54 0.50 -17.59
CA GLY A 366 -12.78 -0.31 -16.39
C GLY A 366 -11.67 -0.15 -15.34
N GLY A 367 -10.40 -0.14 -15.78
CA GLY A 367 -9.26 0.04 -14.89
C GLY A 367 -9.26 1.38 -14.17
N ILE A 368 -9.53 2.48 -14.87
CA ILE A 368 -9.57 3.83 -14.24
C ILE A 368 -10.79 3.99 -13.32
N VAL A 369 -11.93 3.41 -13.68
CA VAL A 369 -13.13 3.41 -12.83
C VAL A 369 -12.86 2.66 -11.52
N LEU A 370 -12.21 1.50 -11.59
CA LEU A 370 -11.81 0.76 -10.37
C LEU A 370 -10.86 1.58 -9.49
N GLN A 371 -9.91 2.31 -10.07
CA GLN A 371 -9.03 3.17 -9.29
C GLN A 371 -9.76 4.36 -8.68
N LEU A 372 -10.68 5.00 -9.41
CA LEU A 372 -11.50 6.12 -8.92
C LEU A 372 -12.44 5.69 -7.77
N MET A 373 -12.85 4.42 -7.76
CA MET A 373 -13.64 3.85 -6.67
C MET A 373 -12.76 3.42 -5.50
N ASN A 374 -11.76 2.58 -5.76
CA ASN A 374 -10.99 1.96 -4.69
C ASN A 374 -10.07 2.94 -3.97
N CYS A 375 -9.34 3.82 -4.69
CA CYS A 375 -8.38 4.70 -4.06
C CYS A 375 -8.97 5.52 -2.90
N PRO A 376 -10.12 6.22 -3.04
CA PRO A 376 -10.73 6.92 -1.90
C PRO A 376 -11.27 5.95 -0.82
N LEU A 377 -11.88 4.83 -1.20
CA LEU A 377 -12.40 3.84 -0.24
C LEU A 377 -11.27 3.19 0.56
N ASP A 378 -10.17 2.84 -0.08
CA ASP A 378 -9.03 2.17 0.54
C ASP A 378 -8.37 3.02 1.64
N LEU A 379 -8.47 4.35 1.56
CA LEU A 379 -8.00 5.22 2.64
C LEU A 379 -8.75 4.95 3.95
N PHE A 380 -10.08 4.82 3.88
CA PHE A 380 -10.90 4.46 5.03
C PHE A 380 -10.70 3.01 5.47
N VAL A 381 -10.63 2.09 4.53
CA VAL A 381 -10.44 0.65 4.76
C VAL A 381 -9.12 0.38 5.48
N GLU A 382 -8.01 0.90 4.98
CA GLU A 382 -6.69 0.70 5.57
C GLU A 382 -6.58 1.37 6.95
N LYS A 383 -7.16 2.56 7.12
CA LYS A 383 -7.21 3.25 8.42
C LYS A 383 -8.06 2.48 9.42
N ARG A 384 -9.23 2.00 9.00
CA ARG A 384 -10.13 1.21 9.85
C ARG A 384 -9.49 -0.10 10.32
N MET A 385 -8.87 -0.84 9.39
CA MET A 385 -8.12 -2.06 9.72
C MET A 385 -6.98 -1.76 10.70
N PHE A 386 -6.21 -0.72 10.43
CA PHE A 386 -5.10 -0.29 11.27
C PHE A 386 -5.54 0.02 12.70
N ASP A 387 -6.69 0.71 12.87
CA ASP A 387 -7.18 1.11 14.19
C ASP A 387 -7.87 -0.06 14.93
N LYS A 388 -8.76 -0.78 14.24
CA LYS A 388 -9.59 -1.81 14.84
C LYS A 388 -8.82 -3.11 15.12
N TYR A 389 -7.83 -3.45 14.28
CA TYR A 389 -7.10 -4.72 14.35
C TYR A 389 -5.58 -4.54 14.45
N PRO A 390 -5.04 -4.13 15.61
CA PRO A 390 -3.59 -3.92 15.80
C PRO A 390 -2.71 -5.12 15.42
N THR A 391 -3.24 -6.33 15.57
CA THR A 391 -2.56 -7.59 15.19
C THR A 391 -2.27 -7.65 13.69
N MET A 392 -3.08 -6.98 12.85
CA MET A 392 -2.88 -6.95 11.40
C MET A 392 -1.76 -6.01 10.97
N ARG A 393 -1.37 -5.01 11.77
CA ARG A 393 -0.43 -3.95 11.38
C ARG A 393 0.90 -4.45 10.79
N PRO A 394 1.56 -5.51 11.33
CA PRO A 394 2.80 -6.01 10.72
C PRO A 394 2.58 -6.58 9.32
N MET A 395 1.54 -7.34 9.10
CA MET A 395 1.20 -7.90 7.80
C MET A 395 0.71 -6.83 6.83
N GLN A 396 -0.10 -5.87 7.31
CA GLN A 396 -0.54 -4.71 6.55
C GLN A 396 0.67 -3.90 6.04
N LEU A 397 1.66 -3.60 6.90
CA LEU A 397 2.88 -2.92 6.49
C LEU A 397 3.56 -3.62 5.31
N LEU A 398 3.82 -4.93 5.43
CA LEU A 398 4.54 -5.69 4.41
C LEU A 398 3.75 -5.80 3.11
N SER A 399 2.44 -5.98 3.20
CA SER A 399 1.55 -6.03 2.04
C SER A 399 1.50 -4.70 1.30
N LEU A 400 1.32 -3.59 2.02
CA LEU A 400 1.29 -2.25 1.44
C LEU A 400 2.65 -1.86 0.82
N MET A 401 3.78 -2.25 1.44
CA MET A 401 5.11 -2.07 0.83
C MET A 401 5.23 -2.80 -0.51
N GLN A 402 4.73 -4.02 -0.60
CA GLN A 402 4.73 -4.77 -1.87
C GLN A 402 3.83 -4.12 -2.92
N GLN A 403 2.67 -3.61 -2.52
CA GLN A 403 1.76 -2.89 -3.43
C GLN A 403 2.40 -1.59 -3.94
N GLU A 404 3.07 -0.83 -3.06
CA GLU A 404 3.81 0.38 -3.44
C GLU A 404 4.90 0.08 -4.47
N ASP A 405 5.68 -0.98 -4.28
CA ASP A 405 6.70 -1.41 -5.23
C ASP A 405 6.10 -1.78 -6.60
N TYR A 406 5.01 -2.54 -6.59
CA TYR A 406 4.28 -2.90 -7.81
C TYR A 406 3.71 -1.67 -8.54
N ASN A 407 3.08 -0.75 -7.81
CA ASN A 407 2.49 0.47 -8.36
C ASN A 407 3.57 1.40 -8.92
N LEU A 408 4.70 1.52 -8.23
CA LEU A 408 5.85 2.31 -8.67
C LEU A 408 6.39 1.79 -10.01
N HIS A 409 6.60 0.46 -10.12
CA HIS A 409 7.03 -0.17 -11.36
C HIS A 409 6.00 0.02 -12.48
N ALA A 410 4.73 -0.14 -12.19
CA ALA A 410 3.65 0.06 -13.17
C ALA A 410 3.61 1.48 -13.72
N ILE A 411 3.91 2.49 -12.90
CA ILE A 411 3.88 3.91 -13.30
C ILE A 411 5.19 4.36 -13.95
N LEU A 412 6.37 3.88 -13.51
CA LEU A 412 7.65 4.42 -13.99
C LEU A 412 8.25 3.66 -15.18
N GLU A 413 8.05 2.34 -15.28
CA GLU A 413 8.78 1.47 -16.21
C GLU A 413 7.96 1.02 -17.42
N SER A 414 6.72 1.44 -17.54
CA SER A 414 5.79 0.79 -18.45
C SER A 414 5.97 1.20 -19.91
N GLU A 415 6.44 0.28 -20.75
CA GLU A 415 6.25 0.35 -22.20
C GLU A 415 4.77 0.39 -22.62
N LYS A 416 3.87 -0.07 -21.73
CA LYS A 416 2.42 -0.03 -21.90
C LYS A 416 1.88 1.39 -21.94
N HIS A 417 2.58 2.37 -21.37
CA HIS A 417 2.22 3.80 -21.43
C HIS A 417 2.07 4.34 -22.85
N LYS A 418 2.74 3.73 -23.83
CA LYS A 418 2.58 4.09 -25.25
C LYS A 418 1.17 3.82 -25.80
N PHE A 419 0.40 3.01 -25.08
CA PHE A 419 -0.95 2.56 -25.46
C PHE A 419 -2.04 3.08 -24.54
N VAL A 420 -1.73 3.97 -23.57
CA VAL A 420 -2.69 4.55 -22.62
C VAL A 420 -2.69 6.07 -22.79
N PRO A 421 -3.85 6.74 -22.75
CA PRO A 421 -3.88 8.20 -22.74
C PRO A 421 -3.06 8.79 -21.58
N GLN A 422 -2.25 9.81 -21.86
CA GLN A 422 -1.35 10.42 -20.86
C GLN A 422 -2.10 10.95 -19.64
N GLU A 423 -3.30 11.46 -19.86
CA GLU A 423 -4.16 11.95 -18.77
C GLU A 423 -4.51 10.85 -17.77
N ILE A 424 -4.81 9.64 -18.25
CA ILE A 424 -5.11 8.47 -17.40
C ILE A 424 -3.87 8.05 -16.60
N ILE A 425 -2.70 8.07 -17.21
CA ILE A 425 -1.44 7.78 -16.52
C ILE A 425 -1.21 8.80 -15.40
N THR A 426 -1.48 10.09 -15.68
CA THR A 426 -1.35 11.16 -14.68
C THR A 426 -2.35 10.98 -13.54
N MET A 427 -3.61 10.67 -13.84
CA MET A 427 -4.62 10.39 -12.81
C MET A 427 -4.21 9.19 -11.92
N SER A 428 -3.82 8.08 -12.55
CA SER A 428 -3.35 6.89 -11.84
C SER A 428 -2.14 7.20 -10.96
N LYS A 429 -1.18 7.98 -11.47
CA LYS A 429 -0.02 8.42 -10.70
C LYS A 429 -0.40 9.27 -9.49
N VAL A 430 -1.31 10.24 -9.65
CA VAL A 430 -1.78 11.10 -8.55
C VAL A 430 -2.49 10.25 -7.50
N MET A 431 -3.37 9.33 -7.88
CA MET A 431 -4.04 8.43 -6.95
C MET A 431 -3.04 7.54 -6.18
N ASN A 432 -2.02 6.99 -6.85
CA ASN A 432 -0.97 6.23 -6.16
C ASN A 432 -0.15 7.10 -5.19
N ILE A 433 0.05 8.39 -5.48
CA ILE A 433 0.68 9.32 -4.55
C ILE A 433 -0.20 9.54 -3.33
N VAL A 434 -1.52 9.64 -3.49
CA VAL A 434 -2.48 9.79 -2.37
C VAL A 434 -2.43 8.56 -1.45
N THR A 435 -2.50 7.35 -2.01
CA THR A 435 -2.39 6.11 -1.20
C THR A 435 -1.03 6.01 -0.50
N SER A 436 0.05 6.43 -1.16
CA SER A 436 1.38 6.47 -0.58
C SER A 436 1.52 7.51 0.54
N MET A 437 0.83 8.66 0.47
CA MET A 437 0.75 9.63 1.57
C MET A 437 0.00 9.03 2.77
N HIS A 438 -1.07 8.27 2.52
CA HIS A 438 -1.79 7.57 3.57
C HIS A 438 -0.90 6.51 4.24
N PHE A 439 -0.14 5.76 3.46
CA PHE A 439 0.85 4.81 3.98
C PHE A 439 1.91 5.50 4.86
N GLU A 440 2.42 6.68 4.44
CA GLU A 440 3.32 7.49 5.29
C GLU A 440 2.66 7.87 6.61
N LYS A 441 1.39 8.25 6.61
CA LYS A 441 0.64 8.60 7.82
C LYS A 441 0.56 7.43 8.80
N LEU A 442 0.35 6.20 8.30
CA LEU A 442 0.22 5.00 9.11
C LEU A 442 1.58 4.50 9.64
N TYR A 443 2.63 4.54 8.81
CA TYR A 443 3.90 3.86 9.09
C TYR A 443 5.14 4.75 9.03
N GLY A 444 5.03 5.99 8.60
CA GLY A 444 6.15 6.92 8.51
C GLY A 444 7.08 6.71 7.31
N LEU A 445 6.76 5.85 6.35
CA LEU A 445 7.57 5.54 5.18
C LEU A 445 7.14 6.39 3.97
N ARG A 446 8.08 7.11 3.35
CA ARG A 446 7.84 8.07 2.26
C ARG A 446 8.08 7.46 0.87
N PHE A 447 7.14 6.67 0.37
CA PHE A 447 7.25 6.13 -0.99
C PHE A 447 6.83 7.13 -2.07
N TYR A 448 5.91 8.06 -1.80
CA TYR A 448 5.37 8.97 -2.81
C TYR A 448 6.43 9.81 -3.54
N GLN A 449 7.59 10.08 -2.91
CA GLN A 449 8.69 10.79 -3.54
C GLN A 449 9.33 9.99 -4.69
N GLN A 450 9.28 8.66 -4.61
CA GLN A 450 9.83 7.77 -5.63
C GLN A 450 9.06 7.83 -6.96
N TYR A 451 7.79 8.26 -6.93
CA TYR A 451 6.99 8.53 -8.13
C TYR A 451 7.50 9.76 -8.90
N LYS A 452 8.45 10.53 -8.36
CA LYS A 452 9.00 11.76 -8.97
C LYS A 452 7.87 12.70 -9.43
N PRO A 453 6.97 13.12 -8.53
CA PRO A 453 5.84 13.94 -8.90
C PRO A 453 6.29 15.32 -9.40
N THR A 454 5.61 15.83 -10.42
CA THR A 454 5.65 17.26 -10.73
C THR A 454 4.98 18.05 -9.59
N LYS A 455 5.25 19.36 -9.51
CA LYS A 455 4.59 20.21 -8.50
C LYS A 455 3.06 20.11 -8.60
N LYS A 456 2.52 20.15 -9.83
CA LYS A 456 1.07 20.06 -10.06
C LYS A 456 0.47 18.73 -9.58
N GLU A 457 1.14 17.60 -9.87
CA GLU A 457 0.71 16.27 -9.41
C GLU A 457 0.74 16.17 -7.89
N LEU A 458 1.80 16.71 -7.27
CA LEU A 458 1.93 16.70 -5.81
C LEU A 458 0.90 17.60 -5.12
N ASP A 459 0.65 18.80 -5.66
CA ASP A 459 -0.33 19.72 -5.11
C ASP A 459 -1.75 19.13 -5.22
N MET A 460 -2.08 18.50 -6.35
CA MET A 460 -3.35 17.78 -6.55
C MET A 460 -3.51 16.58 -5.60
N ALA A 461 -2.45 15.79 -5.41
CA ALA A 461 -2.49 14.66 -4.49
C ALA A 461 -2.67 15.10 -3.03
N LYS A 462 -2.06 16.23 -2.65
CA LYS A 462 -2.25 16.82 -1.31
C LYS A 462 -3.69 17.29 -1.10
N ASP A 463 -4.26 17.99 -2.08
CA ASP A 463 -5.64 18.46 -2.04
C ASP A 463 -6.63 17.28 -1.84
N LEU A 464 -6.47 16.20 -2.62
CA LEU A 464 -7.26 14.97 -2.47
C LEU A 464 -7.08 14.30 -1.10
N TYR A 465 -5.85 14.32 -0.57
CA TYR A 465 -5.56 13.71 0.72
C TYR A 465 -6.04 14.58 1.89
N GLU A 466 -5.95 15.92 1.78
CA GLU A 466 -6.48 16.87 2.75
C GLU A 466 -8.01 16.79 2.85
N GLU A 467 -8.70 16.58 1.72
CA GLU A 467 -10.13 16.28 1.71
C GLU A 467 -10.45 15.01 2.50
N TYR A 468 -9.72 13.91 2.27
CA TYR A 468 -9.87 12.70 3.08
C TYR A 468 -9.63 12.97 4.58
N GLU A 469 -8.60 13.73 4.95
CA GLU A 469 -8.30 14.05 6.35
C GLU A 469 -9.40 14.92 7.01
N ALA A 470 -10.26 15.59 6.23
CA ALA A 470 -11.38 16.37 6.75
C ALA A 470 -12.50 15.49 7.34
N TYR A 471 -12.58 14.21 6.95
CA TYR A 471 -13.54 13.23 7.52
C TYR A 471 -13.11 12.70 8.90
N ASN A 472 -12.75 13.60 9.84
CA ASN A 472 -12.30 13.21 11.18
C ASN A 472 -13.35 12.45 11.99
N ASP A 473 -14.63 12.79 11.79
CA ASP A 473 -15.80 12.18 12.44
C ASP A 473 -16.59 11.34 11.42
N TYR A 474 -15.87 10.53 10.63
CA TYR A 474 -16.41 9.69 9.56
C TYR A 474 -17.73 9.03 9.93
N GLN A 475 -18.73 9.21 9.08
CA GLN A 475 -20.02 8.53 9.14
C GLN A 475 -20.20 7.58 7.95
N PRO A 476 -20.74 6.37 8.17
CA PRO A 476 -20.97 5.43 7.07
C PRO A 476 -21.77 6.04 5.92
N GLY A 477 -21.20 6.00 4.72
CA GLY A 477 -21.72 6.60 3.49
C GLY A 477 -20.96 7.85 3.03
N GLU A 478 -20.17 8.50 3.89
CA GLU A 478 -19.37 9.68 3.51
C GLU A 478 -18.18 9.30 2.60
N GLU A 479 -17.75 8.05 2.61
CA GLU A 479 -16.72 7.55 1.70
C GLU A 479 -17.10 7.73 0.22
N TYR A 480 -18.38 7.75 -0.08
CA TYR A 480 -18.87 7.97 -1.46
C TYR A 480 -18.76 9.45 -1.89
N ASP A 481 -18.85 10.39 -0.95
CA ASP A 481 -18.65 11.81 -1.23
C ASP A 481 -17.18 12.08 -1.60
N LEU A 482 -16.25 11.33 -1.01
CA LEU A 482 -14.83 11.39 -1.39
C LEU A 482 -14.63 10.86 -2.82
N ILE A 483 -15.34 9.82 -3.27
CA ILE A 483 -15.32 9.36 -4.66
C ILE A 483 -15.79 10.49 -5.60
N GLU A 484 -16.87 11.18 -5.25
CA GLU A 484 -17.37 12.33 -6.02
C GLU A 484 -16.32 13.45 -6.10
N TYR A 485 -15.68 13.77 -5.00
CA TYR A 485 -14.62 14.78 -4.96
C TYR A 485 -13.42 14.41 -5.88
N PHE A 486 -12.99 13.14 -5.86
CA PHE A 486 -11.95 12.66 -6.76
C PHE A 486 -12.35 12.79 -8.23
N THR A 487 -13.57 12.38 -8.58
CA THR A 487 -14.06 12.47 -9.96
C THR A 487 -14.18 13.92 -10.45
N GLN A 488 -14.61 14.84 -9.58
CA GLN A 488 -14.67 16.28 -9.86
C GLN A 488 -13.28 16.89 -10.04
N THR A 489 -12.36 16.60 -9.14
CA THR A 489 -10.97 17.08 -9.21
C THR A 489 -10.28 16.67 -10.50
N PHE A 490 -10.54 15.46 -10.98
CA PHE A 490 -10.05 14.97 -12.27
C PHE A 490 -10.94 15.37 -13.47
N ASN A 491 -12.12 15.97 -13.21
CA ASN A 491 -13.13 16.31 -14.24
C ASN A 491 -13.53 15.08 -15.08
N VAL A 492 -13.88 13.98 -14.40
CA VAL A 492 -14.21 12.68 -15.00
C VAL A 492 -15.51 12.07 -14.46
N GLU A 493 -16.41 12.86 -13.93
CA GLU A 493 -17.69 12.45 -13.35
C GLU A 493 -18.53 11.63 -14.36
N SER A 494 -18.39 11.96 -15.64
CA SER A 494 -19.10 11.26 -16.72
C SER A 494 -18.64 9.83 -16.96
N LEU A 495 -17.47 9.42 -16.42
CA LEU A 495 -16.90 8.09 -16.62
C LEU A 495 -17.46 7.03 -15.68
N ILE A 496 -18.13 7.46 -14.61
CA ILE A 496 -18.63 6.60 -13.54
C ILE A 496 -20.06 7.03 -13.19
N SER A 497 -20.85 6.11 -12.70
CA SER A 497 -22.19 6.39 -12.17
C SER A 497 -22.30 5.86 -10.75
N MET A 498 -23.05 6.56 -9.93
CA MET A 498 -23.32 6.18 -8.55
C MET A 498 -24.74 6.53 -8.17
N LYS A 499 -25.41 5.67 -7.40
CA LYS A 499 -26.77 5.91 -6.91
C LYS A 499 -26.99 5.21 -5.57
N PRO A 500 -28.00 5.62 -4.79
CA PRO A 500 -28.41 4.91 -3.59
C PRO A 500 -28.65 3.43 -3.86
N GLU A 501 -28.22 2.59 -2.91
CA GLU A 501 -28.37 1.12 -3.02
C GLU A 501 -29.84 0.72 -3.27
N SER A 502 -30.78 1.30 -2.54
CA SER A 502 -32.22 1.01 -2.70
C SER A 502 -32.69 1.26 -4.14
N GLU A 503 -32.32 2.41 -4.72
CA GLU A 503 -32.68 2.77 -6.09
C GLU A 503 -32.05 1.80 -7.12
N TYR A 504 -30.79 1.43 -6.90
CA TYR A 504 -30.09 0.47 -7.75
C TYR A 504 -30.75 -0.91 -7.73
N LEU A 505 -31.13 -1.39 -6.54
CA LEU A 505 -31.76 -2.69 -6.35
C LEU A 505 -33.18 -2.71 -6.93
N ASP A 506 -33.96 -1.64 -6.75
CA ASP A 506 -35.30 -1.51 -7.33
C ASP A 506 -35.25 -1.57 -8.85
N GLU A 507 -34.31 -0.85 -9.49
CA GLU A 507 -34.11 -0.94 -10.94
C GLU A 507 -33.68 -2.33 -11.41
N CYS A 508 -32.89 -3.04 -10.62
CA CYS A 508 -32.51 -4.43 -10.94
C CYS A 508 -33.73 -5.36 -10.86
N ILE A 509 -34.54 -5.19 -9.82
CA ILE A 509 -35.81 -5.95 -9.65
C ILE A 509 -36.77 -5.64 -10.80
N ASP A 510 -36.97 -4.36 -11.15
CA ASP A 510 -37.83 -3.95 -12.24
C ASP A 510 -37.37 -4.55 -13.59
N LYS A 511 -36.04 -4.50 -13.86
CA LYS A 511 -35.50 -5.14 -15.07
C LYS A 511 -35.72 -6.65 -15.09
N MET A 512 -35.59 -7.33 -13.94
CA MET A 512 -35.88 -8.76 -13.83
C MET A 512 -37.36 -9.05 -14.04
N LEU A 513 -38.25 -8.27 -13.40
CA LEU A 513 -39.70 -8.41 -13.56
C LEU A 513 -40.14 -8.14 -15.00
N HIS A 514 -39.58 -7.12 -15.66
CA HIS A 514 -39.85 -6.85 -17.09
C HIS A 514 -39.36 -8.00 -17.97
N ALA A 515 -38.16 -8.52 -17.74
CA ALA A 515 -37.64 -9.66 -18.47
C ALA A 515 -38.45 -10.94 -18.23
N ASP A 516 -38.93 -11.14 -17.00
CA ASP A 516 -39.82 -12.26 -16.67
C ASP A 516 -41.21 -12.08 -17.26
N ALA A 517 -41.77 -10.85 -17.27
CA ALA A 517 -43.05 -10.53 -17.91
C ALA A 517 -42.98 -10.67 -19.44
N GLU A 518 -41.90 -10.20 -20.07
CA GLU A 518 -41.67 -10.43 -21.51
C GLU A 518 -41.53 -11.92 -21.81
N ARG A 519 -40.87 -12.69 -20.95
CA ARG A 519 -40.72 -14.14 -21.07
C ARG A 519 -42.05 -14.85 -20.87
N GLU A 520 -42.86 -14.46 -19.87
CA GLU A 520 -44.21 -15.00 -19.64
C GLU A 520 -45.15 -14.67 -20.77
N ALA A 521 -45.09 -13.43 -21.33
CA ALA A 521 -45.88 -13.04 -22.51
C ALA A 521 -45.54 -13.88 -23.75
N VAL A 522 -44.27 -14.32 -23.84
CA VAL A 522 -43.78 -15.11 -24.99
C VAL A 522 -43.98 -16.61 -24.78
N LEU A 523 -43.76 -17.12 -23.56
CA LEU A 523 -43.73 -18.56 -23.24
C LEU A 523 -44.96 -19.06 -22.47
N GLY A 524 -45.83 -18.15 -22.01
CA GLY A 524 -47.06 -18.45 -21.25
C GLY A 524 -46.81 -18.48 -19.70
N PRO A 525 -47.91 -18.59 -18.92
CA PRO A 525 -47.90 -18.37 -17.46
C PRO A 525 -47.07 -19.40 -16.62
N ASN A 526 -46.61 -20.46 -17.26
CA ASN A 526 -45.74 -21.46 -16.61
C ASN A 526 -44.25 -21.31 -17.03
N ALA A 527 -43.89 -20.18 -17.62
CA ALA A 527 -42.49 -19.90 -17.98
C ALA A 527 -41.59 -20.00 -16.76
N PRO A 528 -40.46 -20.70 -16.82
CA PRO A 528 -39.52 -20.75 -15.69
C PRO A 528 -39.00 -19.34 -15.41
N LYS A 529 -39.16 -18.89 -14.16
CA LYS A 529 -38.63 -17.60 -13.68
C LYS A 529 -37.12 -17.60 -13.78
N GLY A 530 -36.57 -16.60 -14.48
CA GLY A 530 -35.12 -16.54 -14.71
C GLY A 530 -34.35 -16.06 -13.50
N GLY A 531 -33.45 -16.89 -13.04
CA GLY A 531 -32.30 -16.42 -12.26
C GLY A 531 -31.12 -16.15 -13.20
N ASN A 532 -30.27 -15.17 -12.94
CA ASN A 532 -29.04 -14.91 -13.69
C ASN A 532 -28.14 -16.14 -13.69
N SER A 533 -27.91 -16.72 -14.85
CA SER A 533 -27.47 -18.10 -14.98
C SER A 533 -26.06 -18.30 -15.52
N TYR A 534 -25.14 -17.44 -15.22
CA TYR A 534 -23.74 -17.75 -15.51
C TYR A 534 -22.96 -18.36 -14.32
N ASP A 535 -23.46 -18.19 -13.10
CA ASP A 535 -22.85 -18.76 -11.88
C ASP A 535 -23.49 -20.08 -11.41
N GLY A 536 -24.43 -20.63 -12.14
CA GLY A 536 -25.18 -21.85 -11.75
C GLY A 536 -24.63 -23.19 -12.25
N LEU A 537 -23.50 -23.19 -12.96
CA LEU A 537 -22.86 -24.42 -13.41
C LEU A 537 -22.04 -25.06 -12.29
N THR A 538 -22.29 -26.36 -12.02
CA THR A 538 -21.39 -27.12 -11.12
C THR A 538 -19.98 -27.20 -11.72
N GLU A 539 -18.98 -27.43 -10.88
CA GLU A 539 -17.60 -27.59 -11.34
C GLU A 539 -17.47 -28.72 -12.40
N GLU A 540 -18.26 -29.77 -12.26
CA GLU A 540 -18.32 -30.86 -13.24
C GLU A 540 -18.88 -30.37 -14.60
N GLN A 541 -19.87 -29.48 -14.58
CA GLN A 541 -20.44 -28.88 -15.80
C GLN A 541 -19.45 -27.91 -16.46
N LYS A 542 -18.71 -27.13 -15.68
CA LYS A 542 -17.64 -26.25 -16.17
C LYS A 542 -16.50 -27.06 -16.80
N GLN A 543 -16.05 -28.11 -16.14
CA GLN A 543 -15.04 -29.03 -16.69
C GLN A 543 -15.46 -29.68 -18.00
N ARG A 544 -16.72 -30.07 -18.11
CA ARG A 544 -17.27 -30.63 -19.37
C ARG A 544 -17.27 -29.57 -20.47
N GLN A 545 -17.62 -28.34 -20.15
CA GLN A 545 -17.61 -27.24 -21.10
C GLN A 545 -16.17 -26.91 -21.56
N ASP A 546 -15.22 -26.85 -20.65
CA ASP A 546 -13.81 -26.63 -20.97
C ASP A 546 -13.23 -27.77 -21.82
N THR A 547 -13.59 -29.01 -21.51
CA THR A 547 -13.20 -30.17 -22.30
C THR A 547 -13.78 -30.09 -23.71
N PHE A 548 -15.07 -29.72 -23.84
CA PHE A 548 -15.69 -29.54 -25.13
C PHE A 548 -14.96 -28.51 -26.00
N PHE A 549 -14.63 -27.33 -25.46
CA PHE A 549 -13.90 -26.29 -26.19
C PHE A 549 -12.44 -26.65 -26.51
N LYS A 550 -11.81 -27.50 -25.69
CA LYS A 550 -10.47 -28.04 -25.98
C LYS A 550 -10.49 -29.07 -27.10
N GLU A 551 -11.54 -29.88 -27.18
CA GLU A 551 -11.68 -30.97 -28.15
C GLU A 551 -12.35 -30.54 -29.48
N HIS A 552 -13.00 -29.36 -29.49
CA HIS A 552 -13.70 -28.82 -30.64
C HIS A 552 -13.14 -27.46 -31.01
N LYS A 553 -12.22 -27.47 -31.95
CA LYS A 553 -11.76 -26.25 -32.58
C LYS A 553 -12.39 -26.11 -33.96
N ASP A 554 -12.80 -24.89 -34.29
CA ASP A 554 -13.50 -24.62 -35.54
C ASP A 554 -12.66 -25.04 -36.76
N GLY A 555 -13.24 -25.93 -37.60
CA GLY A 555 -12.63 -26.39 -38.86
C GLY A 555 -11.47 -27.37 -38.73
N GLU A 556 -10.99 -27.78 -37.53
CA GLU A 556 -9.89 -28.74 -37.40
C GLU A 556 -10.27 -30.18 -37.81
N ASP A 557 -11.53 -30.60 -37.60
CA ASP A 557 -12.01 -31.94 -37.99
C ASP A 557 -13.02 -31.80 -39.13
N PRO A 558 -12.62 -32.13 -40.38
CA PRO A 558 -13.52 -32.01 -41.55
C PRO A 558 -14.80 -32.85 -41.45
N MET A 559 -14.71 -34.03 -40.77
CA MET A 559 -15.86 -34.92 -40.62
C MET A 559 -16.91 -34.35 -39.65
N LYS A 560 -16.45 -33.84 -38.50
CA LYS A 560 -17.29 -33.19 -37.51
C LYS A 560 -17.89 -31.89 -38.09
N THR A 561 -17.08 -31.10 -38.80
CA THR A 561 -17.53 -29.86 -39.48
C THR A 561 -18.63 -30.18 -40.48
N MET A 562 -18.49 -31.22 -41.34
CA MET A 562 -19.50 -31.64 -42.30
C MET A 562 -20.77 -32.12 -41.59
N MET A 563 -20.64 -32.94 -40.54
CA MET A 563 -21.78 -33.42 -39.75
C MET A 563 -22.57 -32.26 -39.15
N MET A 564 -21.85 -31.31 -38.53
CA MET A 564 -22.48 -30.10 -37.97
C MET A 564 -23.15 -29.26 -39.06
N SER A 565 -22.51 -29.09 -40.22
CA SER A 565 -23.11 -28.39 -41.39
C SER A 565 -24.41 -29.02 -41.85
N MET A 566 -24.49 -30.35 -41.84
CA MET A 566 -25.75 -31.05 -42.21
C MET A 566 -26.87 -30.81 -41.18
N TYR A 567 -26.52 -30.79 -39.87
CA TYR A 567 -27.51 -30.46 -38.85
C TYR A 567 -27.95 -28.99 -38.92
N MET A 568 -27.01 -28.06 -39.22
CA MET A 568 -27.32 -26.65 -39.43
C MET A 568 -28.16 -26.42 -40.68
N LEU A 569 -27.93 -27.15 -41.75
CA LEU A 569 -28.78 -27.13 -42.94
C LEU A 569 -30.22 -27.54 -42.60
N GLY A 570 -30.38 -28.63 -41.83
CA GLY A 570 -31.71 -29.05 -41.35
C GLY A 570 -32.39 -28.01 -40.44
N ALA A 571 -31.62 -27.25 -39.67
CA ALA A 571 -32.14 -26.15 -38.87
C ALA A 571 -32.54 -24.94 -39.74
N LEU A 572 -31.74 -24.58 -40.76
CA LEU A 572 -32.07 -23.54 -41.74
C LEU A 572 -33.37 -23.85 -42.45
N GLU A 573 -33.55 -25.10 -42.91
CA GLU A 573 -34.79 -25.55 -43.56
C GLU A 573 -36.00 -25.50 -42.60
N TYR A 574 -35.79 -25.85 -41.32
CA TYR A 574 -36.84 -25.79 -40.31
C TYR A 574 -37.32 -24.36 -40.04
N PHE A 575 -36.38 -23.41 -39.94
CA PHE A 575 -36.68 -22.02 -39.64
C PHE A 575 -37.08 -21.21 -40.89
N GLU A 576 -37.04 -21.81 -42.04
CA GLU A 576 -37.44 -21.15 -43.31
C GLU A 576 -38.86 -20.57 -43.23
N GLY A 577 -38.99 -19.27 -43.52
CA GLY A 577 -40.29 -18.59 -43.51
C GLY A 577 -40.88 -18.32 -42.13
N MET A 578 -40.18 -18.72 -41.04
CA MET A 578 -40.64 -18.40 -39.68
C MET A 578 -40.40 -16.92 -39.34
N PRO A 579 -41.35 -16.28 -38.66
CA PRO A 579 -41.17 -14.96 -38.11
C PRO A 579 -39.97 -14.95 -37.15
N LYS A 580 -39.16 -13.90 -37.21
CA LYS A 580 -37.96 -13.71 -36.40
C LYS A 580 -38.20 -13.90 -34.89
N GLU A 581 -39.35 -13.43 -34.40
CA GLU A 581 -39.75 -13.57 -33.00
C GLU A 581 -39.96 -15.03 -32.57
N LYS A 582 -40.54 -15.87 -33.47
CA LYS A 582 -40.68 -17.30 -33.18
C LYS A 582 -39.32 -18.02 -33.13
N ILE A 583 -38.38 -17.64 -34.01
CA ILE A 583 -37.03 -18.20 -34.01
C ILE A 583 -36.32 -17.80 -32.73
N LYS A 584 -36.52 -16.55 -32.25
CA LYS A 584 -35.98 -16.04 -31.01
C LYS A 584 -36.46 -16.82 -29.78
N ILE A 585 -37.75 -17.22 -29.78
CA ILE A 585 -38.29 -18.07 -28.71
C ILE A 585 -37.52 -19.40 -28.64
N THR A 586 -37.36 -20.06 -29.79
CA THR A 586 -36.61 -21.31 -29.85
C THR A 586 -35.18 -21.14 -29.42
N ALA A 587 -34.52 -20.04 -29.81
CA ALA A 587 -33.16 -19.69 -29.37
C ALA A 587 -33.08 -19.59 -27.86
N MET A 588 -34.02 -18.93 -27.20
CA MET A 588 -34.08 -18.78 -25.76
C MET A 588 -34.41 -20.09 -25.03
N GLU A 589 -35.36 -20.90 -25.56
CA GLU A 589 -35.67 -22.22 -25.00
C GLU A 589 -34.45 -23.16 -24.99
N ILE A 590 -33.66 -23.14 -26.08
CA ILE A 590 -32.43 -23.94 -26.16
C ILE A 590 -31.35 -23.37 -25.19
N ALA A 591 -31.20 -22.05 -25.13
CA ALA A 591 -30.26 -21.40 -24.19
C ALA A 591 -30.54 -21.81 -22.75
N MET A 592 -31.81 -21.87 -22.36
CA MET A 592 -32.22 -22.27 -21.02
C MET A 592 -31.90 -23.75 -20.71
N LYS A 593 -31.94 -24.64 -21.70
CA LYS A 593 -31.47 -26.02 -21.56
C LYS A 593 -29.95 -26.07 -21.42
N GLY A 594 -29.27 -25.15 -22.05
CA GLY A 594 -27.80 -25.00 -21.91
C GLY A 594 -27.32 -24.72 -20.49
N VAL A 595 -28.15 -24.05 -19.67
CA VAL A 595 -27.86 -23.82 -18.22
C VAL A 595 -27.66 -25.13 -17.46
N THR A 596 -28.36 -26.20 -17.82
CA THR A 596 -28.19 -27.52 -17.23
C THR A 596 -27.08 -28.34 -17.91
N GLY A 597 -26.40 -27.77 -18.89
CA GLY A 597 -25.37 -28.40 -19.70
C GLY A 597 -25.92 -29.22 -20.87
N ILE A 598 -25.40 -28.94 -22.08
CA ILE A 598 -25.68 -29.74 -23.27
C ILE A 598 -24.50 -30.70 -23.48
N SER A 599 -24.77 -32.00 -23.44
CA SER A 599 -23.77 -33.01 -23.76
C SER A 599 -23.78 -33.29 -25.26
N PRO A 600 -22.75 -32.94 -26.02
CA PRO A 600 -22.70 -33.11 -27.47
C PRO A 600 -22.93 -34.54 -27.93
N ASP A 601 -22.33 -35.50 -27.19
CA ASP A 601 -22.34 -36.93 -27.57
C ASP A 601 -23.65 -37.65 -27.23
N LYS A 602 -24.59 -36.98 -26.57
CA LYS A 602 -25.87 -37.55 -26.23
C LYS A 602 -26.67 -37.78 -27.51
N LYS A 603 -27.10 -39.01 -27.77
CA LYS A 603 -27.75 -39.41 -29.02
C LYS A 603 -29.17 -38.90 -29.15
N SER A 604 -29.90 -38.70 -28.04
CA SER A 604 -31.31 -38.23 -27.99
C SER A 604 -31.63 -37.69 -26.60
N GLY A 605 -32.84 -37.12 -26.43
CA GLY A 605 -33.36 -36.66 -25.14
C GLY A 605 -33.26 -35.17 -24.89
N TYR A 606 -33.04 -34.37 -25.93
CA TYR A 606 -33.25 -32.92 -25.89
C TYR A 606 -34.51 -32.54 -26.67
N SER A 607 -35.39 -31.78 -26.04
CA SER A 607 -36.64 -31.29 -26.67
C SER A 607 -36.90 -29.87 -26.21
N VAL A 608 -37.53 -29.08 -27.05
CA VAL A 608 -38.02 -27.72 -26.78
C VAL A 608 -39.50 -27.58 -27.15
N PRO A 609 -40.28 -26.85 -26.35
CA PRO A 609 -41.71 -26.66 -26.60
C PRO A 609 -42.04 -26.06 -27.97
N SER A 610 -41.19 -25.14 -28.46
CA SER A 610 -41.37 -24.49 -29.78
C SER A 610 -41.16 -25.44 -30.96
N ILE A 611 -40.59 -26.64 -30.76
CA ILE A 611 -40.40 -27.68 -31.77
C ILE A 611 -41.03 -29.01 -31.26
N PRO A 612 -42.36 -29.07 -31.22
CA PRO A 612 -43.03 -30.22 -30.61
C PRO A 612 -42.81 -31.51 -31.42
N GLY A 613 -42.62 -32.62 -30.66
CA GLY A 613 -42.45 -33.95 -31.26
C GLY A 613 -41.08 -34.26 -31.81
N LYS A 614 -40.09 -33.34 -31.66
CA LYS A 614 -38.71 -33.57 -32.08
C LYS A 614 -37.83 -33.89 -30.88
N ASP A 615 -37.16 -35.00 -30.97
CA ASP A 615 -36.11 -35.42 -30.00
C ASP A 615 -34.73 -35.24 -30.64
N PHE A 616 -33.90 -34.42 -30.01
CA PHE A 616 -32.61 -34.05 -30.56
C PHE A 616 -31.45 -34.80 -29.86
N GLY A 617 -30.46 -35.19 -30.63
CA GLY A 617 -29.13 -35.49 -30.12
C GLY A 617 -28.35 -34.20 -29.80
N GLY A 618 -27.29 -34.30 -29.01
CA GLY A 618 -26.55 -33.14 -28.53
C GLY A 618 -26.01 -32.23 -29.65
N TYR A 619 -25.29 -32.78 -30.63
CA TYR A 619 -24.81 -32.00 -31.79
C TYR A 619 -25.93 -31.37 -32.61
N GLN A 620 -27.01 -32.10 -32.80
CA GLN A 620 -28.17 -31.57 -33.52
C GLN A 620 -28.83 -30.40 -32.74
N PHE A 621 -28.90 -30.52 -31.43
CA PHE A 621 -29.43 -29.49 -30.54
C PHE A 621 -28.57 -28.22 -30.57
N LEU A 622 -27.24 -28.38 -30.52
CA LEU A 622 -26.30 -27.28 -30.69
C LEU A 622 -26.37 -26.60 -32.05
N ALA A 623 -26.62 -27.38 -33.12
CA ALA A 623 -26.80 -26.82 -34.44
C ALA A 623 -28.07 -25.92 -34.52
N TYR A 624 -29.18 -26.38 -33.95
CA TYR A 624 -30.40 -25.57 -33.84
C TYR A 624 -30.19 -24.35 -32.97
N TYR A 625 -29.42 -24.48 -31.89
CA TYR A 625 -29.05 -23.37 -31.06
C TYR A 625 -28.30 -22.30 -31.86
N TYR A 626 -27.21 -22.68 -32.51
CA TYR A 626 -26.38 -21.77 -33.30
C TYR A 626 -27.19 -21.07 -34.42
N VAL A 627 -27.93 -21.86 -35.20
CA VAL A 627 -28.71 -21.33 -36.33
C VAL A 627 -29.82 -20.38 -35.87
N SER A 628 -30.52 -20.70 -34.78
CA SER A 628 -31.56 -19.83 -34.24
C SER A 628 -31.00 -18.47 -33.80
N TRP A 629 -29.83 -18.44 -33.16
CA TRP A 629 -29.14 -17.19 -32.82
C TRP A 629 -28.68 -16.44 -34.09
N ALA A 630 -28.07 -17.13 -35.03
CA ALA A 630 -27.62 -16.53 -36.28
C ALA A 630 -28.76 -15.87 -37.10
N LEU A 631 -29.97 -16.41 -37.03
CA LEU A 631 -31.13 -15.87 -37.72
C LEU A 631 -31.90 -14.81 -36.94
N ALA A 632 -32.00 -14.96 -35.59
CA ALA A 632 -32.81 -14.11 -34.75
C ALA A 632 -32.05 -12.99 -34.06
N ILE A 633 -30.78 -13.23 -33.66
CA ILE A 633 -29.98 -12.30 -32.85
C ILE A 633 -28.52 -12.35 -33.33
N PRO A 634 -28.22 -12.08 -34.61
CA PRO A 634 -26.91 -12.24 -35.22
C PRO A 634 -25.84 -11.38 -34.54
N GLU A 635 -26.20 -10.25 -33.95
CA GLU A 635 -25.30 -9.36 -33.20
C GLU A 635 -24.75 -9.97 -31.93
N GLN A 636 -25.44 -10.95 -31.36
CA GLN A 636 -25.01 -11.65 -30.15
C GLN A 636 -24.37 -13.03 -30.41
N LEU A 637 -24.38 -13.48 -31.65
CA LEU A 637 -23.85 -14.79 -32.03
C LEU A 637 -22.38 -14.97 -31.60
N PRO A 638 -21.49 -13.95 -31.72
CA PRO A 638 -20.12 -14.08 -31.27
C PRO A 638 -20.00 -14.32 -29.75
N ALA A 639 -20.96 -13.86 -28.96
CA ALA A 639 -20.96 -14.04 -27.49
C ALA A 639 -21.21 -15.50 -27.08
N LEU A 640 -21.76 -16.35 -27.94
CA LEU A 640 -21.93 -17.77 -27.69
C LEU A 640 -20.60 -18.52 -27.68
N ASN A 641 -19.56 -17.97 -28.31
CA ASN A 641 -18.22 -18.54 -28.41
C ASN A 641 -18.19 -20.04 -28.85
N LEU A 642 -19.18 -20.45 -29.65
CA LEU A 642 -19.28 -21.82 -30.14
C LEU A 642 -18.36 -22.04 -31.35
N PRO A 643 -17.57 -23.13 -31.40
CA PRO A 643 -16.57 -23.37 -32.45
C PRO A 643 -17.23 -23.96 -33.74
N PHE A 644 -18.18 -23.25 -34.34
CA PHE A 644 -18.97 -23.77 -35.46
C PHE A 644 -19.07 -22.83 -36.65
N ASP A 645 -18.27 -21.78 -36.73
CA ASP A 645 -18.30 -20.78 -37.80
C ASP A 645 -18.02 -21.39 -39.19
N SER A 646 -17.10 -22.33 -39.27
CA SER A 646 -16.77 -23.06 -40.51
C SER A 646 -17.93 -23.95 -40.95
N ALA A 647 -18.59 -24.62 -40.02
CA ALA A 647 -19.77 -25.42 -40.29
C ALA A 647 -20.96 -24.56 -40.75
N TRP A 648 -21.12 -23.37 -40.13
CA TRP A 648 -22.17 -22.42 -40.51
C TRP A 648 -22.01 -21.89 -41.95
N LYS A 649 -20.80 -21.50 -42.34
CA LYS A 649 -20.49 -21.08 -43.70
C LYS A 649 -20.86 -22.17 -44.73
N THR A 650 -20.40 -23.40 -44.45
CA THR A 650 -20.67 -24.56 -45.30
C THR A 650 -22.18 -24.83 -45.39
N ALA A 651 -22.90 -24.76 -44.27
CA ALA A 651 -24.37 -24.94 -44.26
C ALA A 651 -25.10 -23.89 -45.09
N GLN A 652 -24.68 -22.62 -45.01
CA GLN A 652 -25.26 -21.53 -45.82
C GLN A 652 -25.03 -21.74 -47.32
N GLU A 653 -23.82 -22.18 -47.71
CA GLU A 653 -23.50 -22.50 -49.11
C GLU A 653 -24.34 -23.68 -49.62
N MET A 654 -24.49 -24.72 -48.81
CA MET A 654 -25.34 -25.88 -49.16
C MET A 654 -26.81 -25.46 -49.32
N TYR A 655 -27.28 -24.58 -48.40
CA TYR A 655 -28.65 -24.09 -48.44
C TYR A 655 -28.92 -23.25 -49.70
N LYS A 656 -28.01 -22.33 -50.06
CA LYS A 656 -28.09 -21.54 -51.31
C LYS A 656 -28.12 -22.41 -52.56
N ARG A 657 -27.18 -23.38 -52.66
CA ARG A 657 -27.15 -24.32 -53.79
C ARG A 657 -28.44 -25.12 -53.93
N LYS A 658 -29.06 -25.52 -52.81
CA LYS A 658 -30.34 -26.23 -52.82
C LYS A 658 -31.50 -25.35 -53.32
N LYS A 659 -31.40 -24.04 -53.10
CA LYS A 659 -32.39 -23.04 -53.56
C LYS A 659 -32.16 -22.58 -54.99
N GLY A 660 -31.05 -22.99 -55.61
CA GLY A 660 -30.71 -22.57 -56.96
C GLY A 660 -30.16 -21.15 -57.06
N GLU A 661 -29.64 -20.62 -55.93
CA GLU A 661 -28.95 -19.33 -55.79
C GLU A 661 -27.41 -19.46 -55.87
#